data_6f7d36dbb0dea19e459761862da9415a
#
_entry.id   6f7d36dbb0dea19e459761862da9415a
#
_cell.length_a   1.000
_cell.length_b   1.000
_cell.length_c   1.000
_cell.angle_alpha   90.00
_cell.angle_beta   90.00
_cell.angle_gamma   90.00
#
_symmetry.space_group_name_H-M   'P 1'
#
loop_
_entity.id
_entity.type
_entity.pdbx_description
1 polymer ?
#
loop_
_entity_poly.entity_id
_entity_poly.type
_entity_poly.pdbx_seq_one_letter_code
_entity_poly.pdbx_strand_id
1 'polypeptide(L)'
;VYTTWNDETLGAIRVVSARGGKGKVVSTSPGHYIEPSFSTDGKMIAYRKITGGFLLNPKYSNDPGLYVLNIDEKTTTRVSKSGFEPHFSGDNTRVYFTESVFDAYRETRFSSVNLNGKDKQVHLNGGDKVSEYRLSPNGEWVAFVHQFKTYVAPFQTNGKTFNIAPDMSALPVKQLSAHAGNYMTWRDDNSTVGWSHAATYYERSLNEAFHFVAGANLQSMPKPVDKGLNVSFSQASDKPNTVTAIVGGKLVTMRDVNNQQEVIEDSVVLIEGNRISAVGKQGDVSIPQGALLIDATGKTVIPGLVDAHAHGSQGTAQIIPQQNWGQYSSVSFGVTTIHDPSNDTREIMAAAELQRAGLRVAPRIYSTGTILYGAEALGFKAVINDYEDAYFHVERLRDMGTISVKSYNQPRRDQRQQLLVAADKLGMMVMPEGGGKLQQNMSMMVDGHTGLEHNIPIARGYNDLTQLWKATQFSYTPTFVVSFGGLMGEEYFYDKTEVWKNERLLRYTPAFLIDRRAIRRPTAPENQYNHIEVAKYAKVLRDEGVRVMIGAHGQREGLGAHWEMWIMAQGGFTPFEALRGATIDGATHLGMDKDIGSIEVGKLADMVIIDGDVLSDIRKSEYVSHTILNGRVFESATMNQVGSKKQRNEFFFENNNTLFMPEQTSTMMEEKSQHFHWVH
;
A
#
# COMPACT_ATOMS: atom_id res chain seq x y z
N VAL A 1 -7.28 -27.02 -0.54
CA VAL A 1 -8.30 -26.02 -0.16
C VAL A 1 -7.81 -24.62 -0.50
N TYR A 2 -8.70 -23.72 -0.85
CA TYR A 2 -8.43 -22.31 -1.14
C TYR A 2 -9.66 -21.45 -0.91
N THR A 3 -9.48 -20.15 -0.78
CA THR A 3 -10.57 -19.17 -0.71
C THR A 3 -10.69 -18.39 -2.02
N THR A 4 -11.87 -17.88 -2.28
CA THR A 4 -12.14 -16.99 -3.42
C THR A 4 -12.82 -15.74 -2.91
N TRP A 5 -12.67 -14.62 -3.63
CA TRP A 5 -13.35 -13.37 -3.39
C TRP A 5 -14.04 -12.84 -4.65
N ASN A 6 -15.18 -12.22 -4.47
CA ASN A 6 -15.87 -11.42 -5.46
C ASN A 6 -16.67 -10.33 -4.74
N ASP A 7 -16.57 -9.08 -5.19
CA ASP A 7 -17.14 -7.92 -4.48
C ASP A 7 -18.66 -7.99 -4.33
N GLU A 8 -19.38 -8.67 -5.26
CA GLU A 8 -20.84 -8.79 -5.22
C GLU A 8 -21.30 -10.02 -4.43
N THR A 9 -20.69 -11.18 -4.72
CA THR A 9 -21.09 -12.47 -4.14
C THR A 9 -20.30 -12.86 -2.90
N LEU A 10 -19.31 -12.05 -2.54
CA LEU A 10 -18.37 -12.24 -1.43
C LEU A 10 -17.50 -13.50 -1.59
N GLY A 11 -16.83 -13.90 -0.50
CA GLY A 11 -15.90 -15.01 -0.50
C GLY A 11 -16.54 -16.37 -0.25
N ALA A 12 -15.81 -17.40 -0.66
CA ALA A 12 -16.15 -18.80 -0.41
C ALA A 12 -14.89 -19.63 -0.14
N ILE A 13 -15.04 -20.67 0.68
CA ILE A 13 -14.04 -21.73 0.84
C ILE A 13 -14.30 -22.81 -0.21
N ARG A 14 -13.27 -23.20 -0.94
CA ARG A 14 -13.37 -24.17 -2.03
C ARG A 14 -12.36 -25.32 -1.89
N VAL A 15 -12.78 -26.48 -2.32
CA VAL A 15 -11.93 -27.68 -2.40
C VAL A 15 -11.84 -28.11 -3.87
N VAL A 16 -10.63 -28.45 -4.30
CA VAL A 16 -10.33 -28.89 -5.66
C VAL A 16 -9.36 -30.09 -5.61
N SER A 17 -9.44 -30.98 -6.59
CA SER A 17 -8.46 -32.04 -6.74
C SER A 17 -7.05 -31.47 -6.95
N ALA A 18 -6.02 -32.13 -6.40
CA ALA A 18 -4.61 -31.78 -6.67
C ALA A 18 -4.26 -31.86 -8.18
N ARG A 19 -5.05 -32.56 -8.96
CA ARG A 19 -4.93 -32.64 -10.43
C ARG A 19 -5.55 -31.44 -11.16
N GLY A 20 -6.08 -30.45 -10.40
CA GLY A 20 -6.78 -29.27 -10.95
C GLY A 20 -8.27 -29.50 -11.18
N GLY A 21 -8.89 -28.56 -11.89
CA GLY A 21 -10.32 -28.55 -12.20
C GLY A 21 -11.07 -27.42 -11.51
N LYS A 22 -12.42 -27.45 -11.62
CA LYS A 22 -13.30 -26.44 -11.01
C LYS A 22 -13.53 -26.79 -9.54
N GLY A 23 -13.08 -25.93 -8.62
CA GLY A 23 -13.27 -26.15 -7.18
C GLY A 23 -14.74 -26.13 -6.76
N LYS A 24 -15.11 -27.01 -5.83
CA LYS A 24 -16.42 -27.09 -5.20
C LYS A 24 -16.48 -26.19 -3.98
N VAL A 25 -17.52 -25.38 -3.83
CA VAL A 25 -17.79 -24.59 -2.62
C VAL A 25 -18.16 -25.54 -1.47
N VAL A 26 -17.52 -25.35 -0.33
CA VAL A 26 -17.78 -26.11 0.91
C VAL A 26 -18.21 -25.21 2.07
N SER A 27 -17.96 -23.87 1.98
CA SER A 27 -18.51 -22.94 2.97
C SER A 27 -20.03 -22.91 2.95
N THR A 28 -20.63 -22.74 4.13
CA THR A 28 -22.11 -22.82 4.31
C THR A 28 -22.82 -21.50 3.96
N SER A 29 -22.09 -20.40 3.88
CA SER A 29 -22.57 -19.08 3.49
C SER A 29 -21.47 -18.31 2.75
N PRO A 30 -21.79 -17.23 2.03
CA PRO A 30 -20.79 -16.24 1.66
C PRO A 30 -20.13 -15.62 2.88
N GLY A 31 -18.89 -15.09 2.75
CA GLY A 31 -18.21 -14.45 3.87
C GLY A 31 -16.79 -13.98 3.50
N HIS A 32 -16.06 -13.51 4.49
CA HIS A 32 -14.69 -13.01 4.34
C HIS A 32 -13.72 -14.08 4.88
N TYR A 33 -13.41 -15.06 4.05
CA TYR A 33 -12.65 -16.26 4.43
C TYR A 33 -11.21 -16.19 3.93
N ILE A 34 -10.26 -16.46 4.82
CA ILE A 34 -8.82 -16.52 4.53
C ILE A 34 -8.17 -17.68 5.30
N GLU A 35 -6.92 -18.00 4.98
CA GLU A 35 -6.05 -18.94 5.69
C GLU A 35 -6.68 -20.35 5.89
N PRO A 36 -7.22 -21.01 4.85
CA PRO A 36 -7.83 -22.32 5.01
C PRO A 36 -6.77 -23.41 5.10
N SER A 37 -6.92 -24.35 6.03
CA SER A 37 -6.03 -25.51 6.23
C SER A 37 -6.83 -26.79 6.45
N PHE A 38 -6.50 -27.89 5.76
CA PHE A 38 -7.12 -29.19 5.99
C PHE A 38 -6.68 -29.81 7.31
N SER A 39 -7.57 -30.62 7.91
CA SER A 39 -7.17 -31.68 8.84
C SER A 39 -6.39 -32.77 8.09
N THR A 40 -5.56 -33.57 8.80
CA THR A 40 -4.72 -34.60 8.20
C THR A 40 -5.55 -35.70 7.51
N ASP A 41 -6.77 -35.96 7.97
CA ASP A 41 -7.72 -36.90 7.36
C ASP A 41 -8.59 -36.27 6.23
N GLY A 42 -8.43 -34.98 5.96
CA GLY A 42 -9.16 -34.24 4.93
C GLY A 42 -10.65 -34.01 5.20
N LYS A 43 -11.17 -34.30 6.40
CA LYS A 43 -12.59 -34.18 6.74
C LYS A 43 -12.99 -32.81 7.27
N MET A 44 -12.01 -32.07 7.79
CA MET A 44 -12.25 -30.73 8.37
C MET A 44 -11.37 -29.67 7.71
N ILE A 45 -11.81 -28.42 7.79
CA ILE A 45 -11.05 -27.25 7.37
C ILE A 45 -11.03 -26.25 8.52
N ALA A 46 -9.84 -25.91 9.01
CA ALA A 46 -9.65 -24.72 9.84
C ALA A 46 -9.46 -23.51 8.96
N TYR A 47 -10.05 -22.36 9.34
CA TYR A 47 -9.96 -21.16 8.56
C TYR A 47 -10.18 -19.92 9.45
N ARG A 48 -9.75 -18.76 8.95
CA ARG A 48 -10.03 -17.48 9.56
C ARG A 48 -11.18 -16.79 8.83
N LYS A 49 -12.14 -16.26 9.61
CA LYS A 49 -13.19 -15.36 9.16
C LYS A 49 -12.84 -13.96 9.65
N ILE A 50 -12.79 -12.99 8.75
CA ILE A 50 -12.47 -11.60 9.04
C ILE A 50 -13.67 -10.69 8.82
N THR A 51 -13.55 -9.42 9.21
CA THR A 51 -14.54 -8.38 8.89
C THR A 51 -14.26 -7.81 7.48
N GLY A 52 -15.19 -7.04 6.94
CA GLY A 52 -14.99 -6.33 5.67
C GLY A 52 -14.06 -5.12 5.80
N GLY A 53 -13.67 -4.73 6.99
CA GLY A 53 -12.97 -3.47 7.22
C GLY A 53 -13.78 -2.28 6.71
N PHE A 54 -13.09 -1.24 6.22
CA PHE A 54 -13.73 -0.08 5.55
C PHE A 54 -13.80 -0.25 4.03
N LEU A 55 -13.11 -1.25 3.49
CA LEU A 55 -12.90 -1.40 2.06
C LEU A 55 -13.87 -2.39 1.41
N LEU A 56 -14.17 -3.48 2.10
CA LEU A 56 -15.01 -4.55 1.58
C LEU A 56 -16.46 -4.41 2.08
N ASN A 57 -17.41 -4.95 1.30
CA ASN A 57 -18.80 -5.03 1.73
C ASN A 57 -18.91 -5.76 3.08
N PRO A 58 -19.46 -5.14 4.13
CA PRO A 58 -19.52 -5.70 5.48
C PRO A 58 -20.57 -6.81 5.65
N LYS A 59 -21.37 -7.09 4.63
CA LYS A 59 -22.37 -8.15 4.68
C LYS A 59 -21.70 -9.47 5.05
N TYR A 60 -22.25 -10.20 6.00
CA TYR A 60 -21.68 -11.43 6.60
C TYR A 60 -20.33 -11.26 7.33
N SER A 61 -19.95 -10.04 7.73
CA SER A 61 -18.71 -9.78 8.45
C SER A 61 -18.80 -9.99 9.97
N ASN A 62 -19.98 -10.33 10.49
CA ASN A 62 -20.21 -10.55 11.93
C ASN A 62 -19.44 -11.78 12.42
N ASP A 63 -19.09 -11.77 13.71
CA ASP A 63 -18.42 -12.87 14.38
C ASP A 63 -17.09 -13.29 13.71
N PRO A 64 -16.11 -12.38 13.60
CA PRO A 64 -14.78 -12.75 13.14
C PRO A 64 -14.10 -13.74 14.12
N GLY A 65 -13.09 -14.44 13.63
CA GLY A 65 -12.34 -15.40 14.44
C GLY A 65 -11.89 -16.63 13.67
N LEU A 66 -11.40 -17.62 14.40
CA LEU A 66 -10.97 -18.91 13.85
C LEU A 66 -12.10 -19.91 13.94
N TYR A 67 -12.28 -20.66 12.88
CA TYR A 67 -13.38 -21.63 12.73
C TYR A 67 -12.87 -22.98 12.25
N VAL A 68 -13.61 -24.03 12.61
CA VAL A 68 -13.49 -25.36 12.04
C VAL A 68 -14.79 -25.69 11.30
N LEU A 69 -14.67 -26.06 10.03
CA LEU A 69 -15.76 -26.58 9.18
C LEU A 69 -15.61 -28.10 9.09
N ASN A 70 -16.64 -28.85 9.48
CA ASN A 70 -16.79 -30.25 9.09
C ASN A 70 -17.40 -30.32 7.69
N ILE A 71 -16.68 -30.93 6.73
CA ILE A 71 -17.06 -30.90 5.30
C ILE A 71 -18.31 -31.76 5.04
N ASP A 72 -18.42 -32.91 5.68
CA ASP A 72 -19.52 -33.84 5.45
C ASP A 72 -20.80 -33.40 6.14
N GLU A 73 -20.71 -32.97 7.39
CA GLU A 73 -21.83 -32.49 8.19
C GLU A 73 -22.27 -31.06 7.82
N LYS A 74 -21.39 -30.31 7.15
CA LYS A 74 -21.58 -28.86 6.86
C LYS A 74 -21.82 -28.03 8.10
N THR A 75 -21.21 -28.38 9.22
CA THR A 75 -21.28 -27.65 10.48
C THR A 75 -20.02 -26.82 10.67
N THR A 76 -20.18 -25.65 11.31
CA THR A 76 -19.06 -24.75 11.61
C THR A 76 -19.04 -24.42 13.09
N THR A 77 -17.84 -24.49 13.70
CA THR A 77 -17.63 -24.12 15.11
C THR A 77 -16.58 -23.04 15.20
N ARG A 78 -16.88 -21.90 15.86
CA ARG A 78 -15.88 -20.91 16.19
C ARG A 78 -15.02 -21.37 17.33
N VAL A 79 -13.74 -21.61 17.08
CA VAL A 79 -12.78 -22.14 18.07
C VAL A 79 -11.97 -21.05 18.78
N SER A 80 -11.83 -19.85 18.16
CA SER A 80 -11.22 -18.68 18.79
C SER A 80 -11.83 -17.38 18.27
N LYS A 81 -11.85 -16.33 19.10
CA LYS A 81 -12.26 -14.98 18.69
C LYS A 81 -11.13 -14.22 17.99
N SER A 82 -9.88 -14.61 18.24
CA SER A 82 -8.67 -13.97 17.72
C SER A 82 -7.68 -15.01 17.23
N GLY A 83 -6.67 -14.58 16.49
CA GLY A 83 -5.61 -15.40 15.95
C GLY A 83 -5.62 -15.47 14.42
N PHE A 84 -4.56 -16.05 13.85
CA PHE A 84 -4.35 -16.19 12.40
C PHE A 84 -3.51 -17.43 12.11
N GLU A 85 -3.47 -17.85 10.84
CA GLU A 85 -2.79 -19.06 10.37
C GLU A 85 -3.20 -20.36 11.12
N PRO A 86 -4.53 -20.66 11.23
CA PRO A 86 -4.99 -21.84 11.94
C PRO A 86 -4.60 -23.13 11.20
N HIS A 87 -4.17 -24.14 11.94
CA HIS A 87 -3.86 -25.49 11.42
C HIS A 87 -4.06 -26.56 12.47
N PHE A 88 -4.32 -27.78 12.03
CA PHE A 88 -4.61 -28.89 12.93
C PHE A 88 -3.34 -29.53 13.52
N SER A 89 -3.49 -30.11 14.71
CA SER A 89 -2.56 -31.10 15.21
C SER A 89 -2.56 -32.38 14.32
N GLY A 90 -1.51 -33.18 14.38
CA GLY A 90 -1.42 -34.40 13.59
C GLY A 90 -2.54 -35.42 13.88
N ASP A 91 -3.04 -35.46 15.11
CA ASP A 91 -4.17 -36.30 15.56
C ASP A 91 -5.55 -35.65 15.32
N ASN A 92 -5.58 -34.46 14.76
CA ASN A 92 -6.80 -33.66 14.49
C ASN A 92 -7.64 -33.30 15.73
N THR A 93 -7.08 -33.36 16.93
CA THR A 93 -7.81 -33.06 18.17
C THR A 93 -7.76 -31.61 18.58
N ARG A 94 -6.79 -30.84 18.05
CA ARG A 94 -6.57 -29.43 18.37
C ARG A 94 -6.33 -28.59 17.11
N VAL A 95 -6.66 -27.30 17.23
CA VAL A 95 -6.29 -26.27 16.26
C VAL A 95 -5.20 -25.39 16.88
N TYR A 96 -4.06 -25.34 16.21
CA TYR A 96 -2.95 -24.45 16.52
C TYR A 96 -3.07 -23.15 15.72
N PHE A 97 -2.59 -22.06 16.26
CA PHE A 97 -2.65 -20.76 15.59
C PHE A 97 -1.65 -19.78 16.19
N THR A 98 -1.31 -18.77 15.41
CA THR A 98 -0.56 -17.61 15.87
C THR A 98 -1.53 -16.55 16.39
N GLU A 99 -1.21 -15.90 17.49
CA GLU A 99 -1.99 -14.74 17.99
C GLU A 99 -1.09 -13.58 18.39
N SER A 100 -1.51 -12.36 18.05
CA SER A 100 -0.91 -11.14 18.60
C SER A 100 -1.69 -10.73 19.83
N VAL A 101 -1.00 -10.58 20.94
CA VAL A 101 -1.57 -10.11 22.20
C VAL A 101 -0.93 -8.77 22.52
N PHE A 102 -1.75 -7.81 22.90
CA PHE A 102 -1.32 -6.50 23.35
C PHE A 102 -1.77 -6.33 24.78
N ASP A 103 -0.82 -6.52 25.70
CA ASP A 103 -1.02 -6.27 27.12
C ASP A 103 -0.13 -5.09 27.54
N ALA A 104 0.88 -5.25 28.36
CA ALA A 104 1.90 -4.22 28.58
C ALA A 104 2.81 -4.03 27.34
N TYR A 105 3.01 -5.10 26.58
CA TYR A 105 3.81 -5.15 25.36
C TYR A 105 3.08 -5.96 24.29
N ARG A 106 3.45 -5.75 23.03
CA ARG A 106 2.99 -6.59 21.92
C ARG A 106 3.76 -7.90 21.93
N GLU A 107 3.05 -9.01 21.98
CA GLU A 107 3.60 -10.37 21.95
C GLU A 107 2.95 -11.17 20.83
N THR A 108 3.73 -12.00 20.16
CA THR A 108 3.25 -12.98 19.21
C THR A 108 3.39 -14.36 19.83
N ARG A 109 2.26 -14.99 20.13
CA ARG A 109 2.17 -16.27 20.81
C ARG A 109 1.76 -17.37 19.86
N PHE A 110 2.28 -18.59 20.08
CA PHE A 110 1.80 -19.82 19.46
C PHE A 110 0.87 -20.53 20.43
N SER A 111 -0.39 -20.62 20.07
CA SER A 111 -1.45 -21.13 20.93
C SER A 111 -2.21 -22.29 20.29
N SER A 112 -2.93 -23.06 21.08
CA SER A 112 -3.88 -24.04 20.58
C SER A 112 -5.15 -24.10 21.42
N VAL A 113 -6.21 -24.59 20.80
CA VAL A 113 -7.50 -24.92 21.43
C VAL A 113 -7.98 -26.28 20.93
N ASN A 114 -8.89 -26.93 21.67
CA ASN A 114 -9.58 -28.11 21.16
C ASN A 114 -10.67 -27.71 20.12
N LEU A 115 -11.27 -28.68 19.42
CA LEU A 115 -12.21 -28.42 18.34
C LEU A 115 -13.52 -27.71 18.76
N ASN A 116 -13.79 -27.62 20.04
CA ASN A 116 -14.94 -26.88 20.57
C ASN A 116 -14.56 -25.49 21.14
N GLY A 117 -13.29 -25.05 20.92
CA GLY A 117 -12.80 -23.74 21.35
C GLY A 117 -12.48 -23.62 22.83
N LYS A 118 -12.36 -24.75 23.53
CA LYS A 118 -12.01 -24.80 24.96
C LYS A 118 -10.57 -25.27 25.13
N ASP A 119 -10.12 -25.31 26.40
CA ASP A 119 -8.77 -25.79 26.76
C ASP A 119 -7.66 -25.07 25.97
N LYS A 120 -7.71 -23.72 26.01
CA LYS A 120 -6.67 -22.89 25.38
C LYS A 120 -5.34 -23.12 26.09
N GLN A 121 -4.31 -23.39 25.31
CA GLN A 121 -2.92 -23.52 25.76
C GLN A 121 -2.04 -22.57 24.98
N VAL A 122 -1.11 -21.90 25.65
CA VAL A 122 -0.06 -21.08 25.06
C VAL A 122 1.25 -21.85 25.14
N HIS A 123 1.84 -22.14 24.01
CA HIS A 123 3.02 -22.98 23.91
C HIS A 123 4.32 -22.17 23.83
N LEU A 124 4.33 -21.15 22.93
CA LEU A 124 5.50 -20.34 22.66
C LEU A 124 5.15 -18.85 22.72
N ASN A 125 6.13 -18.03 23.13
CA ASN A 125 6.10 -16.59 23.01
C ASN A 125 7.35 -16.11 22.28
N GLY A 126 7.19 -15.49 21.12
CA GLY A 126 8.28 -14.95 20.30
C GLY A 126 8.45 -13.42 20.43
N GLY A 127 7.81 -12.82 21.44
CA GLY A 127 7.81 -11.36 21.58
C GLY A 127 7.15 -10.68 20.37
N ASP A 128 7.61 -9.47 20.05
CA ASP A 128 7.09 -8.68 18.94
C ASP A 128 7.82 -8.92 17.60
N LYS A 129 8.91 -9.70 17.59
CA LYS A 129 9.74 -9.94 16.40
C LYS A 129 9.28 -11.14 15.58
N VAL A 130 8.52 -12.07 16.18
CA VAL A 130 7.95 -13.21 15.45
C VAL A 130 6.65 -12.79 14.77
N SER A 131 6.40 -13.33 13.57
CA SER A 131 5.20 -13.02 12.79
C SER A 131 4.33 -14.22 12.45
N GLU A 132 4.86 -15.43 12.47
CA GLU A 132 4.15 -16.64 12.05
C GLU A 132 4.75 -17.86 12.75
N TYR A 133 3.90 -18.84 13.10
CA TYR A 133 4.30 -20.17 13.58
C TYR A 133 3.61 -21.26 12.77
N ARG A 134 4.32 -22.39 12.54
CA ARG A 134 3.77 -23.55 11.85
C ARG A 134 4.28 -24.84 12.49
N LEU A 135 3.37 -25.65 13.06
CA LEU A 135 3.68 -26.94 13.63
C LEU A 135 3.90 -27.98 12.52
N SER A 136 4.88 -28.88 12.69
CA SER A 136 5.02 -30.04 11.82
C SER A 136 3.83 -31.01 11.97
N PRO A 137 3.46 -31.79 10.94
CA PRO A 137 2.34 -32.73 11.03
C PRO A 137 2.47 -33.76 12.15
N ASN A 138 3.69 -34.20 12.49
CA ASN A 138 3.92 -35.12 13.63
C ASN A 138 3.98 -34.41 15.00
N GLY A 139 3.92 -33.06 15.02
CA GLY A 139 3.94 -32.29 16.27
C GLY A 139 5.31 -32.20 16.98
N GLU A 140 6.39 -32.61 16.36
CA GLU A 140 7.74 -32.67 16.97
C GLU A 140 8.58 -31.40 16.68
N TRP A 141 8.17 -30.58 15.69
CA TRP A 141 8.90 -29.43 15.24
C TRP A 141 7.98 -28.22 15.06
N VAL A 142 8.54 -27.03 15.26
CA VAL A 142 7.88 -25.76 14.95
C VAL A 142 8.76 -24.93 14.04
N ALA A 143 8.22 -24.49 12.90
CA ALA A 143 8.81 -23.45 12.08
C ALA A 143 8.23 -22.08 12.49
N PHE A 144 9.03 -21.03 12.43
CA PHE A 144 8.58 -19.67 12.75
C PHE A 144 9.33 -18.61 11.94
N VAL A 145 8.70 -17.46 11.72
CA VAL A 145 9.32 -16.32 11.09
C VAL A 145 9.71 -15.30 12.14
N HIS A 146 10.99 -14.97 12.21
CA HIS A 146 11.53 -13.94 13.10
C HIS A 146 12.28 -12.89 12.26
N GLN A 147 11.91 -11.64 12.40
CA GLN A 147 12.48 -10.54 11.61
C GLN A 147 12.59 -10.88 10.11
N PHE A 148 11.50 -11.38 9.54
CA PHE A 148 11.35 -11.80 8.15
C PHE A 148 12.13 -13.05 7.71
N LYS A 149 12.96 -13.65 8.53
CA LYS A 149 13.69 -14.89 8.22
C LYS A 149 13.00 -16.11 8.83
N THR A 150 13.05 -17.24 8.12
CA THR A 150 12.45 -18.51 8.55
C THR A 150 13.42 -19.31 9.41
N TYR A 151 12.93 -19.78 10.54
CA TYR A 151 13.64 -20.61 11.51
C TYR A 151 12.86 -21.86 11.82
N VAL A 152 13.55 -22.86 12.42
CA VAL A 152 12.95 -24.08 12.92
C VAL A 152 13.58 -24.50 14.24
N ALA A 153 12.78 -25.10 15.13
CA ALA A 153 13.20 -25.65 16.39
C ALA A 153 12.43 -26.95 16.72
N PRO A 154 12.97 -27.88 17.53
CA PRO A 154 12.19 -28.96 18.14
C PRO A 154 11.04 -28.38 18.98
N PHE A 155 9.91 -29.07 18.97
CA PHE A 155 8.73 -28.65 19.71
C PHE A 155 8.22 -29.78 20.62
N GLN A 156 7.89 -29.42 21.86
CA GLN A 156 7.28 -30.33 22.81
C GLN A 156 6.28 -29.58 23.69
N THR A 157 5.14 -30.18 23.91
CA THR A 157 4.14 -29.68 24.85
C THR A 157 4.41 -30.22 26.26
N ASN A 158 4.70 -29.35 27.20
CA ASN A 158 4.93 -29.72 28.62
C ASN A 158 4.11 -28.91 29.60
N GLY A 159 3.06 -28.23 29.10
CA GLY A 159 2.16 -27.40 29.91
C GLY A 159 2.73 -26.05 30.33
N LYS A 160 3.93 -25.67 29.85
CA LYS A 160 4.56 -24.35 30.10
C LYS A 160 4.78 -23.62 28.80
N THR A 161 4.64 -22.29 28.85
CA THR A 161 5.01 -21.40 27.75
C THR A 161 6.51 -21.17 27.73
N PHE A 162 7.14 -21.32 26.56
CA PHE A 162 8.55 -20.99 26.34
C PHE A 162 8.70 -19.72 25.54
N ASN A 163 9.67 -18.90 25.90
CA ASN A 163 10.13 -17.84 25.01
C ASN A 163 11.01 -18.44 23.91
N ILE A 164 10.75 -18.12 22.65
CA ILE A 164 11.53 -18.59 21.50
C ILE A 164 12.20 -17.43 20.78
N ALA A 165 13.50 -17.58 20.50
CA ALA A 165 14.30 -16.63 19.75
C ALA A 165 15.40 -17.36 18.97
N PRO A 166 15.97 -16.76 17.92
CA PRO A 166 17.03 -17.37 17.11
C PRO A 166 18.30 -17.75 17.88
N ASP A 167 18.64 -16.99 18.91
CA ASP A 167 19.87 -17.09 19.71
C ASP A 167 19.70 -17.83 21.06
N MET A 168 18.52 -18.44 21.28
CA MET A 168 18.28 -19.17 22.53
C MET A 168 19.18 -20.39 22.67
N SER A 169 19.64 -20.63 23.90
CA SER A 169 20.51 -21.80 24.23
C SER A 169 19.73 -23.03 24.70
N ALA A 170 18.49 -22.85 25.15
CA ALA A 170 17.70 -23.94 25.74
C ALA A 170 17.19 -24.97 24.71
N LEU A 171 17.00 -24.54 23.45
CA LEU A 171 16.62 -25.42 22.35
C LEU A 171 17.52 -25.12 21.13
N PRO A 172 17.81 -26.11 20.30
CA PRO A 172 18.55 -25.90 19.06
C PRO A 172 17.63 -25.22 18.04
N VAL A 173 17.84 -23.89 17.80
CA VAL A 173 17.17 -23.13 16.76
C VAL A 173 18.07 -23.01 15.55
N LYS A 174 17.54 -23.21 14.35
CA LYS A 174 18.28 -23.05 13.09
C LYS A 174 17.55 -22.17 12.11
N GLN A 175 18.28 -21.24 11.49
CA GLN A 175 17.80 -20.47 10.36
C GLN A 175 17.76 -21.34 9.11
N LEU A 176 16.62 -21.32 8.41
CA LEU A 176 16.42 -22.07 7.18
C LEU A 176 16.67 -21.21 5.94
N SER A 177 16.15 -20.00 5.92
CA SER A 177 16.19 -19.11 4.76
C SER A 177 17.41 -18.17 4.79
N ALA A 178 18.06 -17.93 3.65
CA ALA A 178 19.02 -16.85 3.48
C ALA A 178 18.28 -15.50 3.28
N HIS A 179 17.25 -15.52 2.46
CA HIS A 179 16.34 -14.39 2.18
C HIS A 179 15.16 -14.38 3.13
N ALA A 180 14.25 -13.42 2.95
CA ALA A 180 12.99 -13.39 3.70
C ALA A 180 12.14 -14.64 3.40
N GLY A 181 11.23 -14.98 4.32
CA GLY A 181 10.32 -16.11 4.16
C GLY A 181 8.97 -15.82 4.80
N ASN A 182 7.91 -16.19 4.09
CA ASN A 182 6.53 -16.11 4.52
C ASN A 182 5.79 -17.36 4.05
N TYR A 183 4.57 -17.57 4.54
CA TYR A 183 3.70 -18.66 4.10
C TYR A 183 4.36 -20.01 4.28
N MET A 184 4.83 -20.29 5.51
CA MET A 184 5.49 -21.53 5.84
C MET A 184 4.55 -22.73 5.70
N THR A 185 5.08 -23.83 5.20
CA THR A 185 4.40 -25.11 5.07
C THR A 185 5.33 -26.25 5.43
N TRP A 186 4.76 -27.36 5.86
CA TRP A 186 5.48 -28.60 6.03
C TRP A 186 5.08 -29.58 4.93
N ARG A 187 6.03 -30.38 4.46
CA ARG A 187 5.70 -31.57 3.66
C ARG A 187 5.16 -32.68 4.55
N ASP A 188 4.45 -33.62 3.94
CA ASP A 188 3.89 -34.78 4.63
C ASP A 188 4.98 -35.70 5.19
N ASP A 189 6.24 -35.53 4.78
CA ASP A 189 7.41 -36.24 5.28
C ASP A 189 7.83 -35.84 6.71
N ASN A 190 7.20 -34.81 7.30
CA ASN A 190 7.51 -34.23 8.62
C ASN A 190 8.94 -33.71 8.76
N SER A 191 9.71 -33.65 7.68
CA SER A 191 11.14 -33.35 7.70
C SER A 191 11.54 -32.16 6.84
N THR A 192 10.63 -31.67 5.97
CA THR A 192 10.92 -30.59 5.03
C THR A 192 10.00 -29.42 5.26
N VAL A 193 10.61 -28.23 5.45
CA VAL A 193 9.91 -26.95 5.57
C VAL A 193 9.99 -26.22 4.23
N GLY A 194 8.84 -25.76 3.74
CA GLY A 194 8.74 -24.85 2.59
C GLY A 194 8.36 -23.45 3.03
N TRP A 195 8.75 -22.43 2.27
CA TRP A 195 8.34 -21.03 2.45
C TRP A 195 8.43 -20.29 1.12
N SER A 196 7.86 -19.10 1.06
CA SER A 196 7.94 -18.25 -0.13
C SER A 196 8.52 -16.87 0.21
N HIS A 197 9.23 -16.29 -0.75
CA HIS A 197 9.58 -14.88 -0.77
C HIS A 197 9.42 -14.35 -2.20
N ALA A 198 8.65 -13.27 -2.36
CA ALA A 198 8.24 -12.79 -3.68
C ALA A 198 7.66 -13.93 -4.54
N ALA A 199 8.15 -14.09 -5.76
CA ALA A 199 7.73 -15.16 -6.66
C ALA A 199 8.60 -16.43 -6.59
N THR A 200 9.32 -16.63 -5.50
CA THR A 200 10.21 -17.78 -5.34
C THR A 200 9.76 -18.64 -4.16
N TYR A 201 9.63 -19.94 -4.39
CA TYR A 201 9.36 -20.96 -3.39
C TYR A 201 10.65 -21.69 -3.03
N TYR A 202 10.88 -21.85 -1.74
CA TYR A 202 12.08 -22.49 -1.16
C TYR A 202 11.69 -23.68 -0.30
N GLU A 203 12.59 -24.63 -0.18
CA GLU A 203 12.47 -25.77 0.72
C GLU A 203 13.81 -26.09 1.39
N ARG A 204 13.74 -26.63 2.61
CA ARG A 204 14.90 -27.17 3.32
C ARG A 204 14.50 -28.31 4.20
N SER A 205 15.26 -29.39 4.13
CA SER A 205 15.09 -30.55 5.00
C SER A 205 15.79 -30.35 6.35
N LEU A 206 15.22 -30.94 7.41
CA LEU A 206 15.77 -30.83 8.77
C LEU A 206 17.18 -31.46 8.92
N ASN A 207 17.49 -32.50 8.14
CA ASN A 207 18.81 -33.11 8.12
C ASN A 207 19.89 -32.20 7.50
N GLU A 208 19.50 -31.16 6.79
CA GLU A 208 20.40 -30.11 6.31
C GLU A 208 20.58 -28.97 7.33
N ALA A 209 19.79 -28.98 8.41
CA ALA A 209 19.83 -28.00 9.46
C ALA A 209 20.39 -28.48 10.79
N PHE A 210 20.21 -29.78 11.11
CA PHE A 210 20.59 -30.37 12.39
C PHE A 210 21.39 -31.67 12.24
N HIS A 211 22.55 -31.75 12.89
CA HIS A 211 23.42 -32.95 12.88
C HIS A 211 22.80 -34.18 13.52
N PHE A 212 21.86 -34.01 14.44
CA PHE A 212 21.21 -35.13 15.16
C PHE A 212 19.98 -35.69 14.43
N VAL A 213 19.59 -35.08 13.29
CA VAL A 213 18.51 -35.62 12.47
C VAL A 213 19.04 -36.71 11.55
N ALA A 214 18.29 -37.79 11.42
CA ALA A 214 18.67 -38.93 10.58
C ALA A 214 18.95 -38.51 9.13
N GLY A 215 20.05 -39.00 8.55
CA GLY A 215 20.48 -38.61 7.21
C GLY A 215 21.29 -37.33 7.12
N ALA A 216 21.59 -36.67 8.25
CA ALA A 216 22.43 -35.47 8.25
C ALA A 216 23.88 -35.79 7.88
N ASN A 217 24.49 -34.84 7.12
CA ASN A 217 25.93 -34.86 6.86
C ASN A 217 26.67 -34.34 8.09
N LEU A 218 27.35 -35.25 8.80
CA LEU A 218 28.08 -34.94 10.04
C LEU A 218 29.36 -34.16 9.83
N GLN A 219 29.88 -34.08 8.61
CA GLN A 219 31.11 -33.34 8.28
C GLN A 219 30.87 -31.89 7.93
N SER A 220 29.72 -31.57 7.34
CA SER A 220 29.38 -30.19 6.93
C SER A 220 27.89 -30.01 6.96
N MET A 221 27.45 -28.84 7.49
CA MET A 221 26.06 -28.37 7.36
C MET A 221 25.95 -27.32 6.26
N PRO A 222 25.00 -27.47 5.33
CA PRO A 222 24.73 -26.45 4.35
C PRO A 222 24.37 -25.13 5.00
N LYS A 223 24.71 -24.02 4.32
CA LYS A 223 24.24 -22.67 4.68
C LYS A 223 22.70 -22.59 4.52
N PRO A 224 22.05 -21.56 5.08
CA PRO A 224 20.66 -21.26 4.77
C PRO A 224 20.41 -21.21 3.26
N VAL A 225 19.22 -21.64 2.84
CA VAL A 225 18.87 -21.76 1.41
C VAL A 225 18.75 -20.40 0.78
N ASP A 226 19.51 -20.18 -0.31
CA ASP A 226 19.55 -18.95 -1.10
C ASP A 226 18.92 -19.09 -2.50
N LYS A 227 18.65 -20.33 -2.95
CA LYS A 227 18.08 -20.63 -4.27
C LYS A 227 16.79 -21.43 -4.12
N GLY A 228 15.76 -21.02 -4.87
CA GLY A 228 14.46 -21.66 -4.85
C GLY A 228 13.87 -21.86 -6.25
N LEU A 229 12.67 -22.40 -6.30
CA LEU A 229 11.88 -22.55 -7.52
C LEU A 229 11.13 -21.24 -7.80
N ASN A 230 11.41 -20.63 -8.96
CA ASN A 230 10.62 -19.50 -9.43
C ASN A 230 9.24 -20.00 -9.86
N VAL A 231 8.18 -19.45 -9.24
CA VAL A 231 6.77 -19.78 -9.51
C VAL A 231 6.04 -18.62 -10.18
N SER A 232 6.76 -17.61 -10.68
CA SER A 232 6.17 -16.46 -11.39
C SER A 232 5.51 -16.90 -12.70
N PHE A 233 4.56 -16.11 -13.13
CA PHE A 233 3.98 -16.21 -14.47
C PHE A 233 3.87 -14.81 -15.07
N SER A 234 3.81 -14.73 -16.40
CA SER A 234 3.67 -13.47 -17.12
C SER A 234 2.20 -13.19 -17.39
N GLN A 235 1.80 -11.98 -17.09
CA GLN A 235 0.51 -11.41 -17.46
C GLN A 235 0.74 -10.21 -18.38
N ALA A 236 0.03 -10.14 -19.52
CA ALA A 236 0.13 -8.97 -20.38
C ALA A 236 -0.30 -7.71 -19.62
N SER A 237 0.50 -6.66 -19.72
CA SER A 237 0.07 -5.35 -19.21
C SER A 237 -1.03 -4.78 -20.10
N ASP A 238 -1.89 -3.99 -19.48
CA ASP A 238 -2.99 -3.36 -20.19
C ASP A 238 -2.50 -2.35 -21.22
N LYS A 239 -2.94 -2.56 -22.48
CA LYS A 239 -2.67 -1.66 -23.61
C LYS A 239 -3.94 -1.57 -24.44
N PRO A 240 -4.72 -0.46 -24.35
CA PRO A 240 -5.91 -0.29 -25.16
C PRO A 240 -5.57 -0.29 -26.66
N ASN A 241 -6.46 -0.84 -27.47
CA ASN A 241 -6.32 -0.87 -28.93
C ASN A 241 -7.11 0.26 -29.61
N THR A 242 -7.32 1.36 -28.91
CA THR A 242 -8.08 2.51 -29.40
C THR A 242 -7.17 3.63 -29.83
N VAL A 243 -7.61 4.38 -30.85
CA VAL A 243 -7.09 5.71 -31.13
C VAL A 243 -8.04 6.72 -30.53
N THR A 244 -7.54 7.63 -29.70
CA THR A 244 -8.34 8.67 -29.07
C THR A 244 -7.77 10.03 -29.40
N ALA A 245 -8.60 11.00 -29.72
CA ALA A 245 -8.21 12.39 -29.93
C ALA A 245 -8.96 13.31 -28.94
N ILE A 246 -8.19 14.05 -28.13
CA ILE A 246 -8.72 15.11 -27.27
C ILE A 246 -8.58 16.41 -28.05
N VAL A 247 -9.68 17.16 -28.24
CA VAL A 247 -9.72 18.29 -29.18
C VAL A 247 -10.30 19.55 -28.56
N GLY A 248 -9.79 20.73 -28.92
CA GLY A 248 -10.38 22.06 -28.63
C GLY A 248 -10.08 22.63 -27.26
N GLY A 249 -9.27 21.97 -26.43
CA GLY A 249 -8.94 22.44 -25.09
C GLY A 249 -7.70 23.35 -25.02
N LYS A 250 -7.58 24.09 -23.91
CA LYS A 250 -6.34 24.73 -23.48
C LYS A 250 -5.43 23.64 -22.90
N LEU A 251 -4.33 23.33 -23.58
CA LEU A 251 -3.39 22.29 -23.17
C LEU A 251 -2.21 22.92 -22.41
N VAL A 252 -2.01 22.51 -21.17
CA VAL A 252 -0.85 22.88 -20.34
C VAL A 252 0.06 21.66 -20.28
N THR A 253 1.11 21.64 -21.10
CA THR A 253 1.91 20.41 -21.29
C THR A 253 2.84 20.06 -20.15
N MET A 254 3.15 21.00 -19.26
CA MET A 254 4.22 20.92 -18.24
C MET A 254 5.63 20.75 -18.82
N ARG A 255 5.80 21.01 -20.11
CA ARG A 255 7.09 21.05 -20.80
C ARG A 255 7.61 22.49 -20.82
N ASP A 256 8.90 22.67 -20.56
CA ASP A 256 9.57 23.94 -20.77
C ASP A 256 10.17 23.99 -22.18
N VAL A 257 9.71 24.92 -22.99
CA VAL A 257 10.23 25.15 -24.35
C VAL A 257 10.93 26.50 -24.38
N ASN A 258 12.24 26.51 -24.66
CA ASN A 258 13.06 27.72 -24.65
C ASN A 258 12.97 28.52 -23.34
N ASN A 259 12.93 27.84 -22.19
CA ASN A 259 12.74 28.42 -20.85
C ASN A 259 11.39 29.12 -20.67
N GLN A 260 10.39 28.77 -21.44
CA GLN A 260 9.01 29.25 -21.32
C GLN A 260 8.05 28.07 -21.13
N GLN A 261 7.02 28.32 -20.36
CA GLN A 261 5.94 27.37 -20.10
C GLN A 261 5.13 27.15 -21.38
N GLU A 262 4.99 25.89 -21.80
CA GLU A 262 4.24 25.58 -23.02
C GLU A 262 2.74 25.46 -22.70
N VAL A 263 1.95 26.37 -23.29
CA VAL A 263 0.49 26.34 -23.30
C VAL A 263 0.01 26.41 -24.75
N ILE A 264 -0.84 25.48 -25.16
CA ILE A 264 -1.39 25.40 -26.52
C ILE A 264 -2.90 25.61 -26.44
N GLU A 265 -3.38 26.72 -27.04
CA GLU A 265 -4.81 26.97 -27.21
C GLU A 265 -5.36 26.15 -28.40
N ASP A 266 -6.64 25.76 -28.35
CA ASP A 266 -7.30 24.95 -29.38
C ASP A 266 -6.47 23.71 -29.74
N SER A 267 -6.08 22.96 -28.74
CA SER A 267 -5.14 21.86 -28.87
C SER A 267 -5.75 20.58 -29.42
N VAL A 268 -4.91 19.73 -29.97
CA VAL A 268 -5.19 18.32 -30.26
C VAL A 268 -4.12 17.45 -29.60
N VAL A 269 -4.55 16.49 -28.82
CA VAL A 269 -3.69 15.41 -28.31
C VAL A 269 -4.18 14.09 -28.88
N LEU A 270 -3.32 13.41 -29.62
CA LEU A 270 -3.61 12.10 -30.21
C LEU A 270 -2.99 11.00 -29.37
N ILE A 271 -3.77 9.98 -29.04
CA ILE A 271 -3.37 8.82 -28.24
C ILE A 271 -3.53 7.56 -29.08
N GLU A 272 -2.49 6.77 -29.20
CA GLU A 272 -2.51 5.44 -29.81
C GLU A 272 -2.18 4.37 -28.77
N GLY A 273 -3.14 3.52 -28.47
CA GLY A 273 -3.01 2.59 -27.38
C GLY A 273 -2.86 3.31 -26.05
N ASN A 274 -1.74 3.14 -25.36
CA ASN A 274 -1.48 3.77 -24.08
C ASN A 274 -0.44 4.92 -24.13
N ARG A 275 -0.06 5.38 -25.36
CA ARG A 275 0.95 6.45 -25.51
C ARG A 275 0.43 7.61 -26.34
N ILE A 276 0.98 8.78 -26.06
CA ILE A 276 0.73 10.01 -26.80
C ILE A 276 1.49 9.89 -28.13
N SER A 277 0.78 9.99 -29.26
CA SER A 277 1.37 9.87 -30.60
C SER A 277 1.54 11.23 -31.31
N ALA A 278 0.71 12.24 -30.97
CA ALA A 278 0.87 13.60 -31.46
C ALA A 278 0.31 14.63 -30.50
N VAL A 279 0.90 15.84 -30.51
CA VAL A 279 0.48 17.01 -29.74
C VAL A 279 0.66 18.25 -30.61
N GLY A 280 -0.35 19.11 -30.68
CA GLY A 280 -0.28 20.35 -31.48
C GLY A 280 -1.56 21.17 -31.41
N LYS A 281 -1.65 22.21 -32.25
CA LYS A 281 -2.89 22.97 -32.43
C LYS A 281 -3.85 22.23 -33.35
N GLN A 282 -5.13 22.55 -33.24
CA GLN A 282 -6.14 22.06 -34.18
C GLN A 282 -5.80 22.55 -35.60
N GLY A 283 -5.73 21.61 -36.53
CA GLY A 283 -5.27 21.85 -37.91
C GLY A 283 -3.83 21.41 -38.17
N ASP A 284 -2.95 21.39 -37.17
CA ASP A 284 -1.58 20.91 -37.31
C ASP A 284 -1.46 19.38 -37.11
N VAL A 285 -2.44 18.78 -36.42
CA VAL A 285 -2.48 17.35 -36.12
C VAL A 285 -3.61 16.68 -36.93
N SER A 286 -3.26 15.68 -37.75
CA SER A 286 -4.24 14.90 -38.50
C SER A 286 -4.88 13.83 -37.60
N ILE A 287 -6.19 13.90 -37.44
CA ILE A 287 -6.96 12.94 -36.64
C ILE A 287 -7.38 11.78 -37.55
N PRO A 288 -7.00 10.51 -37.23
CA PRO A 288 -7.41 9.35 -38.01
C PRO A 288 -8.91 9.14 -38.03
N GLN A 289 -9.43 8.69 -39.16
CA GLN A 289 -10.85 8.33 -39.26
C GLN A 289 -11.18 7.18 -38.29
N GLY A 290 -12.26 7.34 -37.52
CA GLY A 290 -12.70 6.35 -36.54
C GLY A 290 -12.03 6.50 -35.15
N ALA A 291 -11.22 7.54 -34.94
CA ALA A 291 -10.73 7.87 -33.61
C ALA A 291 -11.89 8.23 -32.66
N LEU A 292 -11.79 7.84 -31.41
CA LEU A 292 -12.69 8.30 -30.35
C LEU A 292 -12.40 9.77 -30.08
N LEU A 293 -13.37 10.63 -30.35
CA LEU A 293 -13.24 12.09 -30.11
C LEU A 293 -13.71 12.46 -28.70
N ILE A 294 -12.86 13.18 -27.97
CA ILE A 294 -13.19 13.75 -26.67
C ILE A 294 -13.11 15.28 -26.81
N ASP A 295 -14.25 15.93 -26.66
CA ASP A 295 -14.36 17.37 -26.76
C ASP A 295 -13.89 18.02 -25.45
N ALA A 296 -12.83 18.81 -25.53
CA ALA A 296 -12.27 19.61 -24.43
C ALA A 296 -12.46 21.11 -24.65
N THR A 297 -13.34 21.54 -25.58
CA THR A 297 -13.62 22.96 -25.85
C THR A 297 -14.03 23.71 -24.56
N GLY A 298 -13.34 24.83 -24.25
CA GLY A 298 -13.56 25.58 -23.02
C GLY A 298 -13.02 24.96 -21.75
N LYS A 299 -12.28 23.86 -21.85
CA LYS A 299 -11.67 23.13 -20.74
C LYS A 299 -10.17 23.24 -20.77
N THR A 300 -9.52 22.85 -19.65
CA THR A 300 -8.07 22.73 -19.57
C THR A 300 -7.68 21.25 -19.56
N VAL A 301 -6.68 20.89 -20.36
CA VAL A 301 -6.05 19.58 -20.37
C VAL A 301 -4.67 19.67 -19.73
N ILE A 302 -4.42 18.85 -18.73
CA ILE A 302 -3.14 18.80 -18.00
C ILE A 302 -2.64 17.35 -17.94
N PRO A 303 -1.35 17.07 -17.62
CA PRO A 303 -0.91 15.72 -17.24
C PRO A 303 -1.68 15.21 -16.04
N GLY A 304 -1.78 13.89 -15.92
CA GLY A 304 -2.36 13.25 -14.75
C GLY A 304 -1.62 13.63 -13.46
N LEU A 305 -2.36 13.80 -12.38
CA LEU A 305 -1.77 14.18 -11.10
C LEU A 305 -0.94 13.03 -10.52
N VAL A 306 0.21 13.38 -9.95
CA VAL A 306 1.15 12.52 -9.26
C VAL A 306 1.15 12.88 -7.79
N ASP A 307 0.54 12.05 -6.96
CA ASP A 307 0.57 12.19 -5.50
C ASP A 307 1.80 11.45 -4.97
N ALA A 308 2.83 12.20 -4.59
CA ALA A 308 4.12 11.67 -4.19
C ALA A 308 4.15 11.10 -2.76
N HIS A 309 3.11 11.37 -1.96
CA HIS A 309 2.96 10.85 -0.60
C HIS A 309 1.48 10.55 -0.33
N ALA A 310 1.02 9.42 -0.83
CA ALA A 310 -0.35 8.96 -0.70
C ALA A 310 -0.43 7.72 0.21
N HIS A 311 -1.42 7.66 1.05
CA HIS A 311 -1.75 6.46 1.82
C HIS A 311 -3.13 5.94 1.47
N GLY A 312 -3.36 4.65 1.64
CA GLY A 312 -4.68 4.07 1.43
C GLY A 312 -4.66 2.54 1.47
N SER A 313 -5.74 1.95 1.99
CA SER A 313 -5.87 0.50 2.04
C SER A 313 -6.00 -0.09 0.64
N GLN A 314 -5.20 -1.09 0.32
CA GLN A 314 -5.26 -1.81 -0.95
C GLN A 314 -6.04 -3.12 -0.85
N GLY A 315 -6.15 -3.67 0.36
CA GLY A 315 -6.87 -4.88 0.70
C GLY A 315 -7.35 -4.85 2.15
N THR A 316 -7.95 -5.93 2.58
CA THR A 316 -8.28 -6.19 3.98
C THR A 316 -7.82 -7.60 4.32
N ALA A 317 -6.79 -7.71 5.15
CA ALA A 317 -6.23 -8.99 5.59
C ALA A 317 -6.09 -10.00 4.41
N GLN A 318 -5.34 -9.63 3.39
CA GLN A 318 -5.05 -10.40 2.17
C GLN A 318 -6.20 -10.49 1.14
N ILE A 319 -7.40 -10.01 1.42
CA ILE A 319 -8.45 -9.90 0.41
C ILE A 319 -8.31 -8.56 -0.32
N ILE A 320 -7.98 -8.63 -1.61
CA ILE A 320 -7.91 -7.46 -2.49
C ILE A 320 -9.23 -7.35 -3.25
N PRO A 321 -9.99 -6.25 -3.11
CA PRO A 321 -11.25 -6.08 -3.83
C PRO A 321 -11.01 -5.90 -5.33
N GLN A 322 -11.98 -6.28 -6.14
CA GLN A 322 -11.98 -6.04 -7.58
C GLN A 322 -12.12 -4.54 -7.87
N GLN A 323 -12.89 -3.83 -7.05
CA GLN A 323 -13.06 -2.38 -7.09
C GLN A 323 -12.77 -1.77 -5.72
N ASN A 324 -11.77 -0.90 -5.65
CA ASN A 324 -11.41 -0.16 -4.43
C ASN A 324 -11.99 1.26 -4.54
N TRP A 325 -12.93 1.60 -3.68
CA TRP A 325 -13.59 2.90 -3.70
C TRP A 325 -12.60 4.07 -3.52
N GLY A 326 -11.58 3.94 -2.68
CA GLY A 326 -10.56 4.97 -2.49
C GLY A 326 -9.74 5.23 -3.76
N GLN A 327 -9.43 4.17 -4.52
CA GLN A 327 -8.73 4.30 -5.79
C GLN A 327 -9.64 4.90 -6.89
N TYR A 328 -10.92 4.55 -6.89
CA TYR A 328 -11.90 5.18 -7.77
C TYR A 328 -12.07 6.67 -7.45
N SER A 329 -12.11 7.02 -6.16
CA SER A 329 -12.09 8.41 -5.72
C SER A 329 -10.86 9.13 -6.27
N SER A 330 -9.67 8.58 -6.08
CA SER A 330 -8.41 9.17 -6.57
C SER A 330 -8.44 9.42 -8.08
N VAL A 331 -8.83 8.42 -8.87
CA VAL A 331 -8.91 8.57 -10.34
C VAL A 331 -10.01 9.56 -10.73
N SER A 332 -11.15 9.59 -10.04
CA SER A 332 -12.24 10.54 -10.35
C SER A 332 -11.82 12.00 -10.14
N PHE A 333 -10.87 12.26 -9.27
CA PHE A 333 -10.24 13.54 -9.03
C PHE A 333 -8.94 13.76 -9.85
N GLY A 334 -8.65 12.90 -10.84
CA GLY A 334 -7.53 13.09 -11.76
C GLY A 334 -6.17 12.61 -11.26
N VAL A 335 -6.09 11.93 -10.11
CA VAL A 335 -4.84 11.32 -9.66
C VAL A 335 -4.59 10.05 -10.48
N THR A 336 -3.51 10.03 -11.25
CA THR A 336 -3.15 8.92 -12.15
C THR A 336 -1.96 8.12 -11.66
N THR A 337 -1.19 8.67 -10.73
CA THR A 337 -0.04 8.01 -10.12
C THR A 337 0.00 8.33 -8.63
N ILE A 338 0.24 7.31 -7.81
CA ILE A 338 0.48 7.44 -6.38
C ILE A 338 1.80 6.76 -6.00
N HIS A 339 2.50 7.36 -5.04
CA HIS A 339 3.55 6.73 -4.29
C HIS A 339 3.14 6.65 -2.83
N ASP A 340 2.96 5.44 -2.32
CA ASP A 340 2.61 5.17 -0.93
C ASP A 340 3.89 4.84 -0.14
N PRO A 341 4.35 5.73 0.73
CA PRO A 341 5.62 5.55 1.43
C PRO A 341 5.53 4.62 2.65
N SER A 342 4.39 3.98 2.90
CA SER A 342 4.29 2.90 3.89
C SER A 342 2.98 2.12 3.76
N ASN A 343 3.07 0.82 3.45
CA ASN A 343 1.89 -0.04 3.34
C ASN A 343 2.27 -1.50 3.61
N ASP A 344 1.29 -2.41 3.76
CA ASP A 344 1.58 -3.84 3.69
C ASP A 344 2.15 -4.17 2.30
N THR A 345 3.39 -4.65 2.28
CA THR A 345 4.12 -4.87 1.03
C THR A 345 3.40 -5.86 0.12
N ARG A 346 2.77 -6.90 0.66
CA ARG A 346 2.09 -7.94 -0.12
C ARG A 346 0.82 -7.41 -0.77
N GLU A 347 0.00 -6.69 0.00
CA GLU A 347 -1.27 -6.13 -0.49
C GLU A 347 -1.05 -5.06 -1.55
N ILE A 348 -0.13 -4.11 -1.29
CA ILE A 348 0.07 -3.00 -2.22
C ILE A 348 0.75 -3.44 -3.52
N MET A 349 1.72 -4.37 -3.46
CA MET A 349 2.39 -4.84 -4.65
C MET A 349 1.47 -5.73 -5.50
N ALA A 350 0.61 -6.57 -4.89
CA ALA A 350 -0.41 -7.31 -5.61
C ALA A 350 -1.45 -6.37 -6.27
N ALA A 351 -1.87 -5.32 -5.58
CA ALA A 351 -2.75 -4.30 -6.15
C ALA A 351 -2.10 -3.56 -7.32
N ALA A 352 -0.81 -3.24 -7.22
CA ALA A 352 -0.03 -2.61 -8.30
C ALA A 352 0.05 -3.51 -9.54
N GLU A 353 0.25 -4.82 -9.38
CA GLU A 353 0.27 -5.76 -10.51
C GLU A 353 -1.11 -5.91 -11.17
N LEU A 354 -2.19 -6.00 -10.36
CA LEU A 354 -3.56 -6.02 -10.88
C LEU A 354 -3.91 -4.75 -11.66
N GLN A 355 -3.43 -3.58 -11.19
CA GLN A 355 -3.61 -2.31 -11.88
C GLN A 355 -2.86 -2.32 -13.23
N ARG A 356 -1.58 -2.73 -13.26
CA ARG A 356 -0.76 -2.81 -14.48
C ARG A 356 -1.34 -3.79 -15.51
N ALA A 357 -1.96 -4.86 -15.05
CA ALA A 357 -2.66 -5.84 -15.90
C ALA A 357 -4.04 -5.34 -16.40
N GLY A 358 -4.51 -4.15 -15.97
CA GLY A 358 -5.84 -3.64 -16.30
C GLY A 358 -7.00 -4.39 -15.68
N LEU A 359 -6.72 -5.22 -14.69
CA LEU A 359 -7.73 -5.98 -13.95
C LEU A 359 -8.38 -5.15 -12.83
N ARG A 360 -7.82 -3.97 -12.56
CA ARG A 360 -8.29 -3.03 -11.55
C ARG A 360 -8.14 -1.59 -12.04
N VAL A 361 -9.17 -0.76 -11.82
CA VAL A 361 -9.09 0.69 -12.03
C VAL A 361 -8.49 1.31 -10.77
N ALA A 362 -7.32 1.90 -10.90
CA ALA A 362 -6.61 2.61 -9.85
C ALA A 362 -5.53 3.50 -10.50
N PRO A 363 -5.01 4.54 -9.84
CA PRO A 363 -3.77 5.19 -10.24
C PRO A 363 -2.64 4.15 -10.41
N ARG A 364 -1.57 4.49 -11.11
CA ARG A 364 -0.33 3.68 -11.06
C ARG A 364 0.16 3.66 -9.63
N ILE A 365 0.38 2.47 -9.08
CA ILE A 365 0.72 2.29 -7.67
C ILE A 365 2.20 1.98 -7.56
N TYR A 366 2.91 2.82 -6.80
CA TYR A 366 4.27 2.62 -6.34
C TYR A 366 4.31 2.73 -4.83
N SER A 367 5.28 2.08 -4.19
CA SER A 367 5.34 2.07 -2.73
C SER A 367 6.74 1.75 -2.22
N THR A 368 7.02 2.14 -0.99
CA THR A 368 8.16 1.64 -0.22
C THR A 368 7.88 0.28 0.41
N GLY A 369 6.61 -0.14 0.45
CA GLY A 369 6.19 -1.27 1.28
C GLY A 369 6.39 -1.00 2.77
N THR A 370 6.69 -2.04 3.54
CA THR A 370 6.86 -1.97 4.99
C THR A 370 8.05 -1.06 5.38
N ILE A 371 7.81 -0.17 6.33
CA ILE A 371 8.80 0.80 6.81
C ILE A 371 10.04 0.14 7.42
N LEU A 372 11.16 0.84 7.34
CA LEU A 372 12.44 0.49 7.96
C LEU A 372 12.73 1.48 9.10
N TYR A 373 12.61 1.02 10.34
CA TYR A 373 12.86 1.86 11.50
C TYR A 373 14.32 1.80 11.97
N GLY A 374 14.94 0.63 11.85
CA GLY A 374 16.35 0.40 12.16
C GLY A 374 16.64 0.12 13.63
N ALA A 375 16.23 0.98 14.53
CA ALA A 375 16.39 0.72 15.96
C ALA A 375 15.41 -0.33 16.48
N GLU A 376 15.78 -1.03 17.54
CA GLU A 376 14.87 -1.93 18.22
C GLU A 376 13.78 -1.12 18.93
N ALA A 377 12.53 -1.35 18.55
CA ALA A 377 11.36 -0.72 19.15
C ALA A 377 10.12 -1.60 18.95
N LEU A 378 9.14 -1.43 19.84
CA LEU A 378 7.91 -2.21 19.82
C LEU A 378 7.17 -2.06 18.48
N GLY A 379 6.77 -3.19 17.91
CA GLY A 379 6.03 -3.25 16.66
C GLY A 379 6.89 -3.14 15.40
N PHE A 380 8.14 -2.69 15.48
CA PHE A 380 9.06 -2.61 14.33
C PHE A 380 9.92 -3.87 14.24
N LYS A 381 9.88 -4.53 13.09
CA LYS A 381 10.59 -5.81 12.87
C LYS A 381 11.86 -5.66 12.05
N ALA A 382 12.00 -4.55 11.32
CA ALA A 382 13.18 -4.28 10.51
C ALA A 382 14.27 -3.61 11.35
N VAL A 383 14.93 -4.39 12.18
CA VAL A 383 16.08 -3.93 12.99
C VAL A 383 17.33 -3.93 12.12
N ILE A 384 18.13 -2.87 12.24
CA ILE A 384 19.39 -2.67 11.51
C ILE A 384 20.51 -2.48 12.55
N ASN A 385 21.36 -3.47 12.70
CA ASN A 385 22.54 -3.41 13.58
C ASN A 385 23.80 -3.09 12.79
N ASP A 386 23.88 -3.57 11.55
CA ASP A 386 25.01 -3.44 10.65
C ASP A 386 24.55 -3.29 9.19
N TYR A 387 25.53 -3.23 8.27
CA TYR A 387 25.25 -3.10 6.85
C TYR A 387 24.54 -4.30 6.26
N GLU A 388 24.84 -5.51 6.72
CA GLU A 388 24.22 -6.74 6.25
C GLU A 388 22.72 -6.78 6.54
N ASP A 389 22.32 -6.30 7.72
CA ASP A 389 20.91 -6.13 8.07
C ASP A 389 20.22 -5.10 7.15
N ALA A 390 20.89 -3.94 6.93
CA ALA A 390 20.36 -2.91 6.04
C ALA A 390 20.19 -3.46 4.61
N TYR A 391 21.21 -4.16 4.07
CA TYR A 391 21.18 -4.77 2.76
C TYR A 391 20.05 -5.79 2.63
N PHE A 392 19.91 -6.67 3.62
CA PHE A 392 18.84 -7.68 3.67
C PHE A 392 17.43 -7.04 3.61
N HIS A 393 17.20 -5.98 4.36
CA HIS A 393 15.89 -5.34 4.38
C HIS A 393 15.58 -4.58 3.08
N VAL A 394 16.57 -3.94 2.46
CA VAL A 394 16.38 -3.28 1.15
C VAL A 394 16.17 -4.32 0.06
N GLU A 395 16.99 -5.39 0.01
CA GLU A 395 16.86 -6.49 -0.94
C GLU A 395 15.48 -7.16 -0.85
N ARG A 396 15.02 -7.46 0.36
CA ARG A 396 13.70 -8.03 0.61
C ARG A 396 12.56 -7.19 -0.01
N LEU A 397 12.62 -5.87 0.11
CA LEU A 397 11.60 -4.97 -0.44
C LEU A 397 11.72 -4.85 -1.95
N ARG A 398 12.94 -4.71 -2.49
CA ARG A 398 13.21 -4.71 -3.93
C ARG A 398 12.67 -5.97 -4.61
N ASP A 399 12.92 -7.13 -4.04
CA ASP A 399 12.47 -8.42 -4.59
C ASP A 399 10.94 -8.54 -4.63
N MET A 400 10.25 -7.86 -3.71
CA MET A 400 8.79 -7.72 -3.73
C MET A 400 8.29 -6.72 -4.78
N GLY A 401 9.17 -5.95 -5.41
CA GLY A 401 8.84 -5.02 -6.50
C GLY A 401 8.73 -3.54 -6.09
N THR A 402 9.19 -3.17 -4.88
CA THR A 402 9.24 -1.75 -4.48
C THR A 402 10.35 -1.01 -5.24
N ILE A 403 10.18 0.29 -5.48
CA ILE A 403 11.19 1.15 -6.14
C ILE A 403 11.96 2.01 -5.14
N SER A 404 11.51 2.02 -3.91
CA SER A 404 12.01 2.86 -2.82
C SER A 404 11.84 2.15 -1.49
N VAL A 405 12.51 2.66 -0.47
CA VAL A 405 12.34 2.24 0.92
C VAL A 405 12.06 3.44 1.82
N LYS A 406 11.24 3.26 2.85
CA LYS A 406 10.95 4.29 3.85
C LYS A 406 11.95 4.20 5.01
N SER A 407 12.77 5.24 5.18
CA SER A 407 13.59 5.45 6.36
C SER A 407 12.76 6.16 7.45
N TYR A 408 12.00 5.38 8.22
CA TYR A 408 10.98 5.90 9.12
C TYR A 408 11.57 6.39 10.45
N ASN A 409 11.65 7.71 10.65
CA ASN A 409 12.09 8.34 11.91
C ASN A 409 13.30 7.67 12.58
N GLN A 410 14.20 7.07 11.79
CA GLN A 410 15.35 6.33 12.32
C GLN A 410 16.21 7.24 13.20
N PRO A 411 16.36 6.95 14.52
CA PRO A 411 16.98 7.88 15.46
C PRO A 411 18.51 7.94 15.28
N ARG A 412 19.12 6.85 14.82
CA ARG A 412 20.59 6.73 14.70
C ARG A 412 21.02 7.05 13.27
N ARG A 413 21.96 7.99 13.15
CA ARG A 413 22.47 8.41 11.83
C ARG A 413 23.26 7.33 11.12
N ASP A 414 24.03 6.51 11.84
CA ASP A 414 24.77 5.39 11.29
C ASP A 414 23.86 4.36 10.60
N GLN A 415 22.72 4.05 11.21
CA GLN A 415 21.71 3.16 10.60
C GLN A 415 21.14 3.76 9.31
N ARG A 416 20.85 5.08 9.28
CA ARG A 416 20.39 5.76 8.07
C ARG A 416 21.45 5.74 6.96
N GLN A 417 22.72 5.91 7.30
CA GLN A 417 23.81 5.85 6.33
C GLN A 417 24.03 4.44 5.79
N GLN A 418 23.96 3.40 6.63
CA GLN A 418 24.00 2.00 6.18
C GLN A 418 22.87 1.68 5.22
N LEU A 419 21.65 2.19 5.51
CA LEU A 419 20.48 2.03 4.64
C LEU A 419 20.70 2.71 3.28
N LEU A 420 21.24 3.93 3.25
CA LEU A 420 21.55 4.65 2.01
C LEU A 420 22.56 3.88 1.14
N VAL A 421 23.64 3.37 1.75
CA VAL A 421 24.66 2.59 1.04
C VAL A 421 24.05 1.29 0.45
N ALA A 422 23.19 0.61 1.22
CA ALA A 422 22.49 -0.58 0.73
C ALA A 422 21.53 -0.26 -0.40
N ALA A 423 20.79 0.83 -0.29
CA ALA A 423 19.82 1.27 -1.29
C ALA A 423 20.52 1.70 -2.59
N ASP A 424 21.60 2.47 -2.53
CA ASP A 424 22.42 2.86 -3.68
C ASP A 424 22.93 1.63 -4.44
N LYS A 425 23.51 0.66 -3.73
CA LYS A 425 24.00 -0.60 -4.32
C LYS A 425 22.91 -1.40 -5.01
N LEU A 426 21.67 -1.30 -4.54
CA LEU A 426 20.51 -2.03 -5.07
C LEU A 426 19.66 -1.21 -6.05
N GLY A 427 20.07 0.04 -6.34
CA GLY A 427 19.35 0.94 -7.26
C GLY A 427 18.00 1.41 -6.70
N MET A 428 17.89 1.60 -5.39
CA MET A 428 16.65 1.98 -4.70
C MET A 428 16.71 3.40 -4.19
N MET A 429 15.60 4.11 -4.21
CA MET A 429 15.44 5.40 -3.56
C MET A 429 15.21 5.23 -2.06
N VAL A 430 15.58 6.24 -1.26
CA VAL A 430 15.31 6.26 0.18
C VAL A 430 14.48 7.49 0.53
N MET A 431 13.24 7.25 0.91
CA MET A 431 12.28 8.27 1.35
C MET A 431 12.35 8.38 2.89
N PRO A 432 12.89 9.46 3.46
CA PRO A 432 12.91 9.60 4.90
C PRO A 432 11.59 10.16 5.41
N GLU A 433 11.17 9.71 6.56
CA GLU A 433 10.18 10.43 7.36
C GLU A 433 10.86 11.65 7.97
N GLY A 434 10.39 12.84 7.64
CA GLY A 434 10.76 14.06 8.33
C GLY A 434 10.17 14.08 9.73
N GLY A 435 10.81 14.78 10.64
CA GLY A 435 10.39 14.77 12.03
C GLY A 435 10.53 16.10 12.73
N GLY A 436 10.09 16.15 13.99
CA GLY A 436 10.13 17.32 14.87
C GLY A 436 11.53 17.78 15.29
N LYS A 437 12.61 17.29 14.66
CA LYS A 437 14.00 17.66 14.94
C LYS A 437 14.69 18.19 13.69
N LEU A 438 14.86 19.52 13.61
CA LEU A 438 15.48 20.18 12.46
C LEU A 438 16.86 19.61 12.10
N GLN A 439 17.72 19.39 13.09
CA GLN A 439 19.08 18.87 12.88
C GLN A 439 19.07 17.45 12.26
N GLN A 440 18.08 16.64 12.63
CA GLN A 440 17.90 15.32 12.02
C GLN A 440 17.52 15.46 10.54
N ASN A 441 16.58 16.35 10.22
CA ASN A 441 16.17 16.61 8.84
C ASN A 441 17.34 17.15 7.99
N MET A 442 18.13 18.07 8.55
CA MET A 442 19.35 18.56 7.89
C MET A 442 20.39 17.44 7.65
N SER A 443 20.56 16.53 8.61
CA SER A 443 21.45 15.37 8.39
C SER A 443 20.99 14.45 7.28
N MET A 444 19.67 14.30 7.09
CA MET A 444 19.11 13.53 5.96
C MET A 444 19.43 14.16 4.61
N MET A 445 19.37 15.51 4.51
CA MET A 445 19.78 16.24 3.30
C MET A 445 21.25 15.97 2.97
N VAL A 446 22.14 16.10 3.96
CA VAL A 446 23.59 15.94 3.78
C VAL A 446 23.96 14.48 3.48
N ASP A 447 23.26 13.52 4.07
CA ASP A 447 23.53 12.08 3.89
C ASP A 447 23.04 11.54 2.54
N GLY A 448 22.20 12.29 1.78
CA GLY A 448 21.82 11.92 0.41
C GLY A 448 20.53 11.12 0.29
N HIS A 449 19.55 11.32 1.18
CA HIS A 449 18.20 10.83 0.98
C HIS A 449 17.54 11.48 -0.24
N THR A 450 16.47 10.88 -0.79
CA THR A 450 15.85 11.34 -2.04
C THR A 450 15.07 12.65 -1.88
N GLY A 451 14.42 12.84 -0.74
CA GLY A 451 13.64 14.04 -0.42
C GLY A 451 13.16 14.02 1.02
N LEU A 452 12.55 15.09 1.50
CA LEU A 452 11.94 15.16 2.83
C LEU A 452 10.42 14.98 2.73
N GLU A 453 9.92 14.01 3.45
CA GLU A 453 8.50 13.81 3.67
C GLU A 453 8.07 14.56 4.93
N HIS A 454 6.90 15.19 4.88
CA HIS A 454 6.34 16.09 5.90
C HIS A 454 7.08 17.43 6.06
N ASN A 455 6.40 18.39 6.71
CA ASN A 455 6.95 19.71 6.93
C ASN A 455 8.10 19.69 7.94
N ILE A 456 9.00 20.67 7.81
CA ILE A 456 10.07 20.88 8.81
C ILE A 456 9.49 21.52 10.08
N PRO A 457 10.14 21.30 11.26
CA PRO A 457 9.61 21.76 12.56
C PRO A 457 9.90 23.24 12.85
N ILE A 458 9.88 24.08 11.83
CA ILE A 458 10.05 25.52 11.94
C ILE A 458 9.10 26.24 10.98
N ALA A 459 8.46 27.29 11.43
CA ALA A 459 7.56 28.07 10.61
C ALA A 459 8.30 28.90 9.53
N ARG A 460 9.55 29.24 9.77
CA ARG A 460 10.34 30.08 8.87
C ARG A 460 11.80 29.62 8.84
N GLY A 461 12.25 29.18 7.67
CA GLY A 461 13.67 28.92 7.41
C GLY A 461 14.44 30.18 7.04
N TYR A 462 15.74 30.18 7.33
CA TYR A 462 16.67 31.24 6.96
C TYR A 462 17.55 30.83 5.78
N ASN A 463 18.30 31.81 5.25
CA ASN A 463 19.07 31.63 4.02
C ASN A 463 20.10 30.48 4.10
N ASP A 464 20.71 30.23 5.24
CA ASP A 464 21.66 29.12 5.44
C ASP A 464 21.00 27.76 5.18
N LEU A 465 19.80 27.53 5.73
CA LEU A 465 19.02 26.32 5.48
C LEU A 465 18.59 26.21 4.01
N THR A 466 18.10 27.32 3.44
CA THR A 466 17.65 27.37 2.05
C THR A 466 18.79 27.06 1.08
N GLN A 467 19.99 27.60 1.30
CA GLN A 467 21.18 27.34 0.47
C GLN A 467 21.69 25.90 0.65
N LEU A 468 21.65 25.35 1.87
CA LEU A 468 21.97 23.95 2.09
C LEU A 468 21.01 23.06 1.29
N TRP A 469 19.71 23.33 1.35
CA TRP A 469 18.70 22.56 0.64
C TRP A 469 18.93 22.59 -0.87
N LYS A 470 19.10 23.78 -1.44
CA LYS A 470 19.42 24.00 -2.85
C LYS A 470 20.65 23.23 -3.30
N ALA A 471 21.71 23.23 -2.49
CA ALA A 471 22.98 22.57 -2.81
C ALA A 471 22.88 21.04 -2.85
N THR A 472 21.95 20.42 -2.13
CA THR A 472 21.80 18.97 -2.02
C THR A 472 20.85 18.37 -3.05
N GLN A 473 20.12 19.18 -3.81
CA GLN A 473 19.02 18.74 -4.71
C GLN A 473 17.91 17.91 -4.04
N PHE A 474 17.87 17.92 -2.73
CA PHE A 474 16.91 17.24 -1.88
C PHE A 474 15.50 17.81 -2.12
N SER A 475 14.57 16.97 -2.56
CA SER A 475 13.20 17.42 -2.85
C SER A 475 12.36 17.53 -1.57
N TYR A 476 11.17 18.11 -1.69
CA TYR A 476 10.29 18.39 -0.56
C TYR A 476 8.84 18.03 -0.83
N THR A 477 8.30 17.12 -0.01
CA THR A 477 6.89 16.72 0.00
C THR A 477 6.29 17.11 1.37
N PRO A 478 5.90 18.37 1.58
CA PRO A 478 5.53 18.89 2.92
C PRO A 478 4.24 18.30 3.48
N THR A 479 3.40 17.64 2.67
CA THR A 479 2.10 17.11 3.09
C THR A 479 1.28 18.15 3.87
N PHE A 480 0.99 19.28 3.23
CA PHE A 480 0.36 20.44 3.88
C PHE A 480 -0.95 20.11 4.59
N VAL A 481 -1.71 19.15 4.04
CA VAL A 481 -3.00 18.70 4.60
C VAL A 481 -2.87 18.11 6.00
N VAL A 482 -1.67 17.58 6.36
CA VAL A 482 -1.35 17.02 7.68
C VAL A 482 -0.15 17.71 8.34
N SER A 483 0.11 18.96 7.97
CA SER A 483 1.24 19.73 8.53
C SER A 483 1.15 19.82 10.05
N PHE A 484 2.18 19.35 10.74
CA PHE A 484 2.26 19.41 12.19
C PHE A 484 2.71 20.79 12.70
N GLY A 485 2.51 21.04 14.00
CA GLY A 485 2.88 22.30 14.68
C GLY A 485 1.71 23.22 14.99
N GLY A 486 0.47 22.87 14.59
CA GLY A 486 -0.75 23.62 14.83
C GLY A 486 -1.95 22.97 14.11
N LEU A 487 -2.99 23.76 13.87
CA LEU A 487 -4.12 23.32 13.06
C LEU A 487 -3.66 23.09 11.60
N MET A 488 -4.00 21.93 11.05
CA MET A 488 -3.48 21.46 9.76
C MET A 488 -4.41 21.81 8.59
N GLY A 489 -3.95 21.57 7.37
CA GLY A 489 -4.67 21.91 6.15
C GLY A 489 -6.00 21.16 5.99
N GLU A 490 -6.08 19.88 6.35
CA GLU A 490 -7.38 19.17 6.30
C GLU A 490 -8.42 19.82 7.22
N GLU A 491 -8.03 20.22 8.43
CA GLU A 491 -8.92 20.91 9.37
C GLU A 491 -9.40 22.24 8.83
N TYR A 492 -8.51 22.98 8.12
CA TYR A 492 -8.87 24.22 7.43
C TYR A 492 -10.00 23.99 6.42
N PHE A 493 -9.89 22.99 5.56
CA PHE A 493 -10.92 22.74 4.56
C PHE A 493 -12.23 22.27 5.18
N TYR A 494 -12.19 21.48 6.26
CA TYR A 494 -13.40 21.15 7.00
C TYR A 494 -14.04 22.34 7.73
N ASP A 495 -13.27 23.36 8.14
CA ASP A 495 -13.80 24.59 8.72
C ASP A 495 -14.34 25.55 7.67
N LYS A 496 -13.57 25.80 6.58
CA LYS A 496 -13.84 26.87 5.63
C LYS A 496 -14.64 26.43 4.40
N THR A 497 -14.84 25.14 4.19
CA THR A 497 -15.61 24.61 3.06
C THR A 497 -16.60 23.54 3.55
N GLU A 498 -17.56 23.18 2.70
CA GLU A 498 -18.56 22.17 3.01
C GLU A 498 -18.18 20.82 2.43
N VAL A 499 -17.04 20.25 2.86
CA VAL A 499 -16.50 18.96 2.39
C VAL A 499 -17.56 17.85 2.34
N TRP A 500 -18.46 17.83 3.32
CA TRP A 500 -19.57 16.87 3.43
C TRP A 500 -20.69 17.06 2.41
N LYS A 501 -20.60 18.06 1.54
CA LYS A 501 -21.52 18.29 0.42
C LYS A 501 -20.85 18.03 -0.93
N ASN A 502 -19.58 17.69 -0.99
CA ASN A 502 -18.91 17.39 -2.25
C ASN A 502 -19.48 16.10 -2.85
N GLU A 503 -20.29 16.24 -3.91
CA GLU A 503 -21.05 15.14 -4.51
C GLU A 503 -20.14 14.03 -5.06
N ARG A 504 -18.99 14.40 -5.64
CA ARG A 504 -18.03 13.43 -6.16
C ARG A 504 -17.37 12.64 -5.03
N LEU A 505 -16.95 13.32 -3.97
CA LEU A 505 -16.38 12.66 -2.78
C LEU A 505 -17.39 11.70 -2.16
N LEU A 506 -18.65 12.14 -1.98
CA LEU A 506 -19.72 11.30 -1.40
C LEU A 506 -20.08 10.10 -2.26
N ARG A 507 -19.90 10.18 -3.57
CA ARG A 507 -20.12 9.06 -4.49
C ARG A 507 -19.11 7.95 -4.31
N TYR A 508 -17.84 8.30 -4.08
CA TYR A 508 -16.72 7.35 -4.03
C TYR A 508 -16.12 7.16 -2.63
N THR A 509 -16.69 7.77 -1.60
CA THR A 509 -16.22 7.62 -0.23
C THR A 509 -17.40 7.37 0.71
N PRO A 510 -17.34 6.35 1.58
CA PRO A 510 -18.41 6.12 2.55
C PRO A 510 -18.68 7.35 3.42
N ALA A 511 -19.94 7.79 3.50
CA ALA A 511 -20.33 9.02 4.21
C ALA A 511 -19.85 9.05 5.67
N PHE A 512 -19.86 7.91 6.36
CA PHE A 512 -19.44 7.84 7.77
C PHE A 512 -17.98 8.25 8.01
N LEU A 513 -17.09 8.12 7.00
CA LEU A 513 -15.70 8.58 7.08
C LEU A 513 -15.60 10.10 6.98
N ILE A 514 -16.51 10.72 6.24
CA ILE A 514 -16.58 12.18 6.04
C ILE A 514 -17.28 12.83 7.23
N ASP A 515 -18.42 12.29 7.64
CA ASP A 515 -19.29 12.86 8.68
C ASP A 515 -18.60 12.94 10.04
N ARG A 516 -17.80 11.96 10.41
CA ARG A 516 -17.09 11.97 11.70
C ARG A 516 -16.20 13.20 11.87
N ARG A 517 -15.50 13.60 10.81
CA ARG A 517 -14.68 14.82 10.83
C ARG A 517 -15.52 16.09 10.70
N ALA A 518 -16.55 16.07 9.87
CA ALA A 518 -17.43 17.21 9.66
C ALA A 518 -18.16 17.64 10.95
N ILE A 519 -18.68 16.68 11.73
CA ILE A 519 -19.45 16.96 12.94
C ILE A 519 -18.59 17.55 14.07
N ARG A 520 -17.35 17.13 14.20
CA ARG A 520 -16.44 17.55 15.29
C ARG A 520 -15.20 18.28 14.76
N ARG A 521 -15.37 19.08 13.70
CA ARG A 521 -14.27 19.86 13.15
C ARG A 521 -13.85 20.98 14.08
N PRO A 522 -12.56 21.28 14.22
CA PRO A 522 -12.10 22.50 14.85
C PRO A 522 -12.48 23.71 13.98
N THR A 523 -12.67 24.85 14.60
CA THR A 523 -12.89 26.13 13.94
C THR A 523 -11.94 27.19 14.50
N ALA A 524 -11.30 27.96 13.65
CA ALA A 524 -10.34 28.96 14.06
C ALA A 524 -10.23 30.12 13.06
N PRO A 525 -9.69 31.29 13.48
CA PRO A 525 -9.24 32.32 12.56
C PRO A 525 -8.19 31.76 11.59
N GLU A 526 -8.17 32.26 10.35
CA GLU A 526 -7.31 31.74 9.28
C GLU A 526 -5.82 31.74 9.64
N ASN A 527 -5.35 32.75 10.35
CA ASN A 527 -3.96 32.89 10.78
C ASN A 527 -3.52 31.90 11.87
N GLN A 528 -4.40 31.03 12.36
CA GLN A 528 -4.06 29.97 13.31
C GLN A 528 -3.83 28.63 12.63
N TYR A 529 -4.07 28.53 11.32
CA TYR A 529 -3.79 27.32 10.55
C TYR A 529 -2.33 27.30 10.09
N ASN A 530 -1.60 26.28 10.53
CA ASN A 530 -0.15 26.20 10.35
C ASN A 530 0.29 25.99 8.89
N HIS A 531 -0.50 25.28 8.10
CA HIS A 531 -0.16 24.93 6.72
C HIS A 531 0.17 26.13 5.82
N ILE A 532 -0.43 27.31 6.07
CA ILE A 532 -0.18 28.52 5.29
C ILE A 532 1.27 28.99 5.45
N GLU A 533 1.78 29.01 6.67
CA GLU A 533 3.19 29.39 6.94
C GLU A 533 4.17 28.35 6.37
N VAL A 534 3.82 27.07 6.47
CA VAL A 534 4.60 25.99 5.83
C VAL A 534 4.66 26.18 4.31
N ALA A 535 3.53 26.51 3.68
CA ALA A 535 3.47 26.75 2.24
C ALA A 535 4.26 27.99 1.81
N LYS A 536 4.27 29.07 2.59
CA LYS A 536 5.11 30.25 2.33
C LYS A 536 6.59 29.92 2.30
N TYR A 537 7.08 29.10 3.24
CA TYR A 537 8.48 28.69 3.22
C TYR A 537 8.77 27.70 2.09
N ALA A 538 7.83 26.81 1.77
CA ALA A 538 7.95 25.94 0.61
C ALA A 538 8.06 26.75 -0.71
N LYS A 539 7.35 27.89 -0.80
CA LYS A 539 7.51 28.82 -1.95
C LYS A 539 8.92 29.42 -2.02
N VAL A 540 9.50 29.84 -0.88
CA VAL A 540 10.90 30.32 -0.86
C VAL A 540 11.87 29.23 -1.37
N LEU A 541 11.69 27.98 -0.94
CA LEU A 541 12.47 26.86 -1.44
C LEU A 541 12.29 26.65 -2.94
N ARG A 542 11.06 26.71 -3.42
CA ARG A 542 10.71 26.61 -4.85
C ARG A 542 11.42 27.67 -5.70
N ASP A 543 11.40 28.94 -5.25
CA ASP A 543 12.04 30.06 -5.95
C ASP A 543 13.56 29.90 -6.05
N GLU A 544 14.16 29.19 -5.11
CA GLU A 544 15.58 28.80 -5.14
C GLU A 544 15.85 27.52 -5.94
N GLY A 545 14.85 26.93 -6.56
CA GLY A 545 14.99 25.76 -7.45
C GLY A 545 14.83 24.40 -6.77
N VAL A 546 14.39 24.35 -5.51
CA VAL A 546 14.03 23.09 -4.85
C VAL A 546 12.72 22.56 -5.41
N ARG A 547 12.65 21.28 -5.75
CA ARG A 547 11.39 20.63 -6.14
C ARG A 547 10.48 20.50 -4.94
N VAL A 548 9.28 21.06 -5.04
CA VAL A 548 8.22 20.95 -4.04
C VAL A 548 7.04 20.22 -4.69
N MET A 549 6.68 19.08 -4.13
CA MET A 549 5.63 18.22 -4.66
C MET A 549 4.41 18.21 -3.75
N ILE A 550 3.27 17.76 -4.29
CA ILE A 550 2.09 17.44 -3.48
C ILE A 550 2.26 16.07 -2.83
N GLY A 551 1.66 15.93 -1.63
CA GLY A 551 1.53 14.68 -0.90
C GLY A 551 0.25 14.73 -0.07
N ALA A 552 -0.85 14.18 -0.59
CA ALA A 552 -2.16 14.27 0.06
C ALA A 552 -2.32 13.35 1.27
N HIS A 553 -1.34 12.49 1.54
CA HIS A 553 -1.25 11.66 2.73
C HIS A 553 -2.47 10.71 2.94
N GLY A 554 -3.22 10.43 1.88
CA GLY A 554 -4.48 9.68 1.96
C GLY A 554 -5.64 10.45 2.61
N GLN A 555 -5.49 11.76 2.79
CA GLN A 555 -6.58 12.60 3.32
C GLN A 555 -7.57 12.91 2.21
N ARG A 556 -8.79 12.35 2.35
CA ARG A 556 -9.88 12.47 1.35
C ARG A 556 -9.40 12.13 -0.05
N GLU A 557 -9.21 10.85 -0.28
CA GLU A 557 -8.63 10.23 -1.48
C GLU A 557 -9.00 11.01 -2.76
N GLY A 558 -8.00 11.51 -3.48
CA GLY A 558 -8.16 12.34 -4.66
C GLY A 558 -8.42 13.82 -4.37
N LEU A 559 -9.41 14.19 -3.56
CA LEU A 559 -9.70 15.60 -3.22
C LEU A 559 -8.52 16.24 -2.46
N GLY A 560 -7.84 15.49 -1.61
CA GLY A 560 -6.65 15.95 -0.90
C GLY A 560 -5.53 16.46 -1.81
N ALA A 561 -5.36 15.86 -3.00
CA ALA A 561 -4.39 16.34 -3.99
C ALA A 561 -4.71 17.76 -4.49
N HIS A 562 -6.00 18.10 -4.62
CA HIS A 562 -6.41 19.47 -4.95
C HIS A 562 -6.20 20.42 -3.77
N TRP A 563 -6.45 19.98 -2.55
CA TRP A 563 -6.15 20.77 -1.35
C TRP A 563 -4.67 21.12 -1.26
N GLU A 564 -3.78 20.19 -1.53
CA GLU A 564 -2.34 20.43 -1.59
C GLU A 564 -2.00 21.55 -2.58
N MET A 565 -2.53 21.51 -3.81
CA MET A 565 -2.34 22.57 -4.82
C MET A 565 -2.92 23.92 -4.36
N TRP A 566 -4.07 23.91 -3.68
CA TRP A 566 -4.70 25.14 -3.19
C TRP A 566 -3.92 25.74 -2.02
N ILE A 567 -3.34 24.91 -1.15
CA ILE A 567 -2.45 25.36 -0.10
C ILE A 567 -1.16 25.94 -0.68
N MET A 568 -0.60 25.34 -1.72
CA MET A 568 0.53 25.97 -2.44
C MET A 568 0.18 27.37 -2.87
N ALA A 569 -1.00 27.58 -3.47
CA ALA A 569 -1.45 28.92 -3.87
C ALA A 569 -1.64 29.87 -2.68
N GLN A 570 -2.12 29.40 -1.52
CA GLN A 570 -2.16 30.20 -0.28
C GLN A 570 -0.76 30.60 0.18
N GLY A 571 0.26 29.78 -0.09
CA GLY A 571 1.68 30.07 0.16
C GLY A 571 2.33 31.01 -0.85
N GLY A 572 1.62 31.39 -1.94
CA GLY A 572 2.11 32.30 -2.97
C GLY A 572 2.64 31.61 -4.24
N PHE A 573 2.44 30.32 -4.41
CA PHE A 573 2.70 29.64 -5.68
C PHE A 573 1.70 30.12 -6.75
N THR A 574 2.17 30.33 -7.97
CA THR A 574 1.29 30.52 -9.11
C THR A 574 0.52 29.23 -9.41
N PRO A 575 -0.65 29.30 -10.09
CA PRO A 575 -1.37 28.09 -10.50
C PRO A 575 -0.50 27.12 -11.32
N PHE A 576 0.37 27.63 -12.18
CA PHE A 576 1.29 26.80 -12.95
C PHE A 576 2.32 26.10 -12.08
N GLU A 577 2.90 26.77 -11.09
CA GLU A 577 3.85 26.15 -10.14
C GLU A 577 3.18 25.08 -9.30
N ALA A 578 1.94 25.30 -8.86
CA ALA A 578 1.18 24.28 -8.12
C ALA A 578 0.90 23.04 -8.98
N LEU A 579 0.51 23.24 -10.26
CA LEU A 579 0.32 22.14 -11.20
C LEU A 579 1.63 21.40 -11.50
N ARG A 580 2.78 22.08 -11.58
CA ARG A 580 4.09 21.42 -11.71
C ARG A 580 4.40 20.51 -10.53
N GLY A 581 4.16 21.01 -9.31
CA GLY A 581 4.32 20.21 -8.08
C GLY A 581 3.44 18.97 -8.06
N ALA A 582 2.26 19.07 -8.66
CA ALA A 582 1.30 17.97 -8.77
C ALA A 582 1.50 17.05 -10.00
N THR A 583 2.49 17.30 -10.84
CA THR A 583 2.69 16.54 -12.09
C THR A 583 4.16 16.23 -12.33
N ILE A 584 4.87 17.05 -13.12
CA ILE A 584 6.24 16.76 -13.58
C ILE A 584 7.26 16.72 -12.43
N ASP A 585 7.12 17.57 -11.40
CA ASP A 585 8.06 17.58 -10.27
C ASP A 585 7.92 16.31 -9.43
N GLY A 586 6.66 15.84 -9.21
CA GLY A 586 6.39 14.54 -8.59
C GLY A 586 6.92 13.37 -9.42
N ALA A 587 6.70 13.39 -10.74
CA ALA A 587 7.23 12.37 -11.65
C ALA A 587 8.77 12.33 -11.63
N THR A 588 9.42 13.49 -11.61
CA THR A 588 10.89 13.59 -11.55
C THR A 588 11.42 13.07 -10.20
N HIS A 589 10.75 13.40 -9.10
CA HIS A 589 11.11 12.90 -7.76
C HIS A 589 11.10 11.36 -7.72
N LEU A 590 10.11 10.75 -8.38
CA LEU A 590 9.98 9.29 -8.46
C LEU A 590 10.84 8.65 -9.57
N GLY A 591 11.62 9.44 -10.32
CA GLY A 591 12.42 8.94 -11.45
C GLY A 591 11.61 8.50 -12.66
N MET A 592 10.38 9.03 -12.84
CA MET A 592 9.42 8.60 -13.86
C MET A 592 9.13 9.68 -14.93
N ASP A 593 9.82 10.80 -14.89
CA ASP A 593 9.63 11.94 -15.77
C ASP A 593 9.82 11.64 -17.26
N LYS A 594 10.46 10.53 -17.61
CA LYS A 594 10.57 10.06 -18.99
C LYS A 594 9.27 9.45 -19.53
N ASP A 595 8.40 8.96 -18.64
CA ASP A 595 7.17 8.27 -19.03
C ASP A 595 5.89 9.04 -18.66
N ILE A 596 5.90 9.87 -17.60
CA ILE A 596 4.72 10.59 -17.09
C ILE A 596 5.07 12.02 -16.66
N GLY A 597 4.08 12.77 -16.22
CA GLY A 597 4.22 14.10 -15.60
C GLY A 597 4.22 15.28 -16.57
N SER A 598 4.35 15.04 -17.88
CA SER A 598 4.13 16.05 -18.93
C SER A 598 3.45 15.40 -20.14
N ILE A 599 2.82 16.24 -20.98
CA ILE A 599 2.15 15.79 -22.21
C ILE A 599 3.11 15.98 -23.37
N GLU A 600 3.80 14.91 -23.74
CA GLU A 600 4.80 14.84 -24.79
C GLU A 600 4.67 13.56 -25.60
N VAL A 601 4.99 13.65 -26.90
CA VAL A 601 4.98 12.47 -27.80
C VAL A 601 5.87 11.36 -27.23
N GLY A 602 5.34 10.16 -27.17
CA GLY A 602 6.03 8.97 -26.66
C GLY A 602 5.78 8.68 -25.18
N LYS A 603 5.33 9.64 -24.35
CA LYS A 603 4.96 9.41 -22.96
C LYS A 603 3.64 8.66 -22.82
N LEU A 604 3.40 8.09 -21.66
CA LEU A 604 2.15 7.41 -21.33
C LEU A 604 1.00 8.43 -21.34
N ALA A 605 -0.14 8.01 -21.85
CA ALA A 605 -1.33 8.82 -21.91
C ALA A 605 -2.07 8.81 -20.57
N ASP A 606 -1.51 9.52 -19.59
CA ASP A 606 -2.09 9.81 -18.29
C ASP A 606 -2.35 11.32 -18.23
N MET A 607 -3.62 11.73 -18.30
CA MET A 607 -4.04 13.12 -18.44
C MET A 607 -5.35 13.39 -17.72
N VAL A 608 -5.63 14.67 -17.48
CA VAL A 608 -6.87 15.13 -16.85
C VAL A 608 -7.49 16.24 -17.70
N ILE A 609 -8.80 16.16 -17.92
CA ILE A 609 -9.60 17.23 -18.54
C ILE A 609 -10.42 17.89 -17.45
N ILE A 610 -10.25 19.20 -17.27
CA ILE A 610 -10.84 19.98 -16.19
C ILE A 610 -11.77 21.03 -16.78
N ASP A 611 -12.98 21.17 -16.24
CA ASP A 611 -13.94 22.17 -16.64
C ASP A 611 -13.48 23.58 -16.21
N GLY A 612 -13.19 24.45 -17.20
CA GLY A 612 -12.71 25.80 -17.02
C GLY A 612 -11.19 25.96 -17.09
N ASP A 613 -10.71 27.16 -16.78
CA ASP A 613 -9.29 27.56 -16.85
C ASP A 613 -8.64 27.52 -15.48
N VAL A 614 -7.79 26.50 -15.24
CA VAL A 614 -7.07 26.28 -13.97
C VAL A 614 -5.89 27.23 -13.78
N LEU A 615 -5.38 27.84 -14.87
CA LEU A 615 -4.31 28.84 -14.77
C LEU A 615 -4.84 30.20 -14.28
N SER A 616 -6.13 30.48 -14.51
CA SER A 616 -6.79 31.67 -13.97
C SER A 616 -7.23 31.49 -12.51
N ASP A 617 -7.60 30.26 -12.11
CA ASP A 617 -8.06 29.92 -10.77
C ASP A 617 -7.79 28.45 -10.48
N ILE A 618 -6.81 28.18 -9.63
CA ILE A 618 -6.41 26.82 -9.26
C ILE A 618 -7.51 26.05 -8.53
N ARG A 619 -8.50 26.74 -7.92
CA ARG A 619 -9.65 26.10 -7.28
C ARG A 619 -10.50 25.30 -8.27
N LYS A 620 -10.45 25.63 -9.55
CA LYS A 620 -11.12 24.87 -10.61
C LYS A 620 -10.51 23.48 -10.84
N SER A 621 -9.33 23.20 -10.31
CA SER A 621 -8.65 21.91 -10.50
C SER A 621 -9.51 20.72 -10.10
N GLU A 622 -10.41 20.83 -9.12
CA GLU A 622 -11.30 19.75 -8.69
C GLU A 622 -12.43 19.42 -9.69
N TYR A 623 -12.74 20.31 -10.64
CA TYR A 623 -13.81 20.09 -11.61
C TYR A 623 -13.37 19.20 -12.77
N VAL A 624 -12.80 18.03 -12.42
CA VAL A 624 -12.35 17.03 -13.39
C VAL A 624 -13.54 16.46 -14.15
N SER A 625 -13.58 16.63 -15.45
CA SER A 625 -14.62 16.03 -16.31
C SER A 625 -14.24 14.63 -16.76
N HIS A 626 -12.96 14.43 -17.14
CA HIS A 626 -12.44 13.12 -17.56
C HIS A 626 -11.03 12.92 -17.02
N THR A 627 -10.74 11.66 -16.69
CA THR A 627 -9.40 11.20 -16.39
C THR A 627 -8.98 10.19 -17.44
N ILE A 628 -7.85 10.42 -18.07
CA ILE A 628 -7.22 9.48 -18.99
C ILE A 628 -6.15 8.75 -18.21
N LEU A 629 -6.29 7.44 -18.09
CA LEU A 629 -5.37 6.57 -17.38
C LEU A 629 -4.92 5.44 -18.31
N ASN A 630 -3.62 5.40 -18.60
CA ASN A 630 -3.04 4.41 -19.51
C ASN A 630 -3.76 4.36 -20.87
N GLY A 631 -4.14 5.53 -21.41
CA GLY A 631 -4.85 5.67 -22.69
C GLY A 631 -6.36 5.40 -22.63
N ARG A 632 -6.90 4.97 -21.50
CA ARG A 632 -8.35 4.79 -21.29
C ARG A 632 -8.96 6.06 -20.74
N VAL A 633 -10.07 6.48 -21.33
CA VAL A 633 -10.81 7.68 -20.92
C VAL A 633 -11.92 7.27 -19.95
N PHE A 634 -11.92 7.83 -18.76
CA PHE A 634 -12.95 7.64 -17.75
C PHE A 634 -13.71 8.96 -17.53
N GLU A 635 -15.03 8.90 -17.57
CA GLU A 635 -15.89 10.01 -17.16
C GLU A 635 -15.85 10.10 -15.62
N SER A 636 -15.37 11.21 -15.07
CA SER A 636 -15.14 11.34 -13.63
C SER A 636 -16.41 11.27 -12.78
N ALA A 637 -17.55 11.68 -13.34
CA ALA A 637 -18.83 11.61 -12.64
C ALA A 637 -19.32 10.19 -12.39
N THR A 638 -19.07 9.27 -13.29
CA THR A 638 -19.57 7.87 -13.24
C THR A 638 -18.47 6.85 -13.06
N MET A 639 -17.22 7.22 -13.39
CA MET A 639 -16.07 6.32 -13.54
C MET A 639 -16.30 5.18 -14.53
N ASN A 640 -17.23 5.37 -15.49
CA ASN A 640 -17.38 4.49 -16.62
C ASN A 640 -16.36 4.84 -17.70
N GLN A 641 -15.82 3.82 -18.34
CA GLN A 641 -14.90 4.01 -19.45
C GLN A 641 -15.67 4.42 -20.71
N VAL A 642 -15.31 5.56 -21.29
CA VAL A 642 -15.89 6.06 -22.54
C VAL A 642 -15.60 5.08 -23.68
N GLY A 643 -16.61 4.79 -24.49
CA GLY A 643 -16.52 3.81 -25.57
C GLY A 643 -16.63 2.35 -25.15
N SER A 644 -16.71 2.05 -23.85
CA SER A 644 -16.95 0.70 -23.32
C SER A 644 -18.42 0.50 -22.99
N LYS A 645 -18.92 -0.72 -23.22
CA LYS A 645 -20.25 -1.15 -22.74
C LYS A 645 -20.25 -1.60 -21.30
N LYS A 646 -19.07 -1.89 -20.74
CA LYS A 646 -18.93 -2.36 -19.35
C LYS A 646 -18.98 -1.16 -18.44
N GLN A 647 -19.97 -1.12 -17.57
CA GLN A 647 -20.06 -0.16 -16.47
C GLN A 647 -19.34 -0.70 -15.23
N ARG A 648 -18.93 0.18 -14.32
CA ARG A 648 -18.48 -0.25 -13.01
C ARG A 648 -19.64 -0.82 -12.18
N ASN A 649 -19.35 -1.66 -11.22
CA ASN A 649 -20.32 -2.07 -10.23
C ASN A 649 -20.48 -0.97 -9.17
N GLU A 650 -21.68 -0.88 -8.58
CA GLU A 650 -21.93 0.02 -7.46
C GLU A 650 -21.18 -0.44 -6.21
N PHE A 651 -20.66 0.49 -5.44
CA PHE A 651 -20.10 0.17 -4.14
C PHE A 651 -21.19 -0.14 -3.12
N PHE A 652 -20.88 -0.95 -2.14
CA PHE A 652 -21.83 -1.43 -1.13
C PHE A 652 -22.54 -0.30 -0.35
N PHE A 653 -21.98 0.91 -0.33
CA PHE A 653 -22.53 2.07 0.40
C PHE A 653 -23.35 3.01 -0.51
N GLU A 654 -23.31 2.90 -1.83
CA GLU A 654 -24.01 3.84 -2.73
C GLU A 654 -25.53 3.79 -2.57
N ASN A 655 -26.10 2.61 -2.32
CA ASN A 655 -27.55 2.42 -2.16
C ASN A 655 -28.02 2.33 -0.71
N ASN A 656 -27.09 2.30 0.28
CA ASN A 656 -27.40 2.05 1.68
C ASN A 656 -26.56 2.90 2.63
N ASN A 657 -26.46 4.20 2.37
CA ASN A 657 -25.67 5.14 3.19
C ASN A 657 -26.04 5.22 4.68
N THR A 658 -27.13 4.59 5.09
CA THR A 658 -27.68 4.69 6.46
C THR A 658 -27.39 3.49 7.36
N LEU A 659 -26.74 2.43 6.86
CA LEU A 659 -26.63 1.15 7.57
C LEU A 659 -25.26 0.87 8.23
N PHE A 660 -24.35 1.82 8.24
CA PHE A 660 -23.11 1.67 9.00
C PHE A 660 -23.28 2.13 10.42
N MET A 661 -23.61 1.20 11.31
CA MET A 661 -23.81 1.46 12.73
C MET A 661 -22.48 1.41 13.51
N PRO A 662 -22.35 2.22 14.57
CA PRO A 662 -21.12 2.41 15.36
C PRO A 662 -20.53 1.16 16.03
N GLU A 663 -21.31 0.10 16.24
CA GLU A 663 -20.83 -1.13 16.90
C GLU A 663 -19.76 -1.90 16.11
N GLN A 664 -19.69 -1.71 14.78
CA GLN A 664 -18.64 -2.31 13.96
C GLN A 664 -17.35 -1.48 13.93
N THR A 665 -17.38 -0.22 14.39
CA THR A 665 -16.24 0.70 14.32
C THR A 665 -15.13 0.39 15.33
N SER A 666 -15.43 -0.25 16.46
CA SER A 666 -14.39 -0.61 17.45
C SER A 666 -13.51 -1.76 16.94
N THR A 667 -14.11 -2.80 16.38
CA THR A 667 -13.37 -3.94 15.79
C THR A 667 -12.62 -3.54 14.52
N MET A 668 -13.20 -2.65 13.71
CA MET A 668 -12.54 -2.08 12.53
C MET A 668 -11.36 -1.16 12.90
N MET A 669 -11.42 -0.45 14.03
CA MET A 669 -10.29 0.33 14.54
C MET A 669 -9.17 -0.55 15.07
N GLU A 670 -9.49 -1.69 15.69
CA GLU A 670 -8.49 -2.67 16.10
C GLU A 670 -7.78 -3.31 14.88
N GLU A 671 -8.47 -3.61 13.80
CA GLU A 671 -7.86 -4.08 12.54
C GLU A 671 -7.05 -2.96 11.86
N LYS A 672 -7.53 -1.72 11.82
CA LYS A 672 -6.73 -0.56 11.38
C LYS A 672 -5.49 -0.34 12.26
N SER A 673 -5.61 -0.54 13.58
CA SER A 673 -4.47 -0.42 14.49
C SER A 673 -3.41 -1.50 14.25
N GLN A 674 -3.78 -2.64 13.69
CA GLN A 674 -2.81 -3.67 13.28
C GLN A 674 -2.10 -3.34 11.96
N HIS A 675 -2.72 -2.54 11.07
CA HIS A 675 -2.17 -2.11 9.78
C HIS A 675 -1.72 -0.64 9.75
N PHE A 676 -2.30 0.21 10.60
CA PHE A 676 -2.06 1.65 10.67
C PHE A 676 -1.70 2.10 12.09
N HIS A 677 -0.59 1.64 12.64
CA HIS A 677 0.00 2.27 13.83
C HIS A 677 0.68 3.61 13.52
N TRP A 678 0.21 4.33 12.52
CA TRP A 678 0.87 5.53 12.05
C TRP A 678 -0.11 6.67 11.80
N VAL A 679 -0.98 6.91 12.76
CA VAL A 679 -1.64 8.21 12.84
C VAL A 679 -0.89 9.02 13.89
N HIS A 680 -0.20 10.05 13.46
CA HIS A 680 0.29 11.11 14.32
C HIS A 680 -0.83 11.80 15.07
#